data_c573b176ce67887434cd9cf14fac2394
#
_entry.id   c573b176ce67887434cd9cf14fac2394
#
_cell.length_a   1.000
_cell.length_b   1.000
_cell.length_c   1.000
_cell.angle_alpha   90.00
_cell.angle_beta   90.00
_cell.angle_gamma   90.00
#
_symmetry.space_group_name_H-M   'P 1'
#
loop_
_entity.id
_entity.type
_entity.pdbx_description
1 polymer ?
#
loop_
_entity_poly.entity_id
_entity_poly.type
_entity_poly.pdbx_seq_one_letter_code
_entity_poly.pdbx_strand_id
1 'polypeptide(L)'
;MKASLQWMNEYVPLDLNRPAQELADELTQAGIPVEEVLSMDPGLKKIYTGKIVEITKHPDADKLQVCQVQCLSEDGEEITKQIVTAATNVAVGQIVPVAYHKSRLADGTEIKKGKLRGVVSEGMFCSVAEFGISSDLVRPEEAQGIYIFPEGTPIGLDIKEALMLDDTVYEFELTANRADCFSMVGLSREFGIMTNQKALFPVIMVNENGESIDGKASVAIEAHDLCTRFTSRLVTNVTIEPSPLWMQNRLRNSGIRPINNVVDVTNYVMLELGQPMHAYDYDCVADHTLIARRAKAGETLTTLDGNERELNESMLIIADTKGPIGVAGVMGGLTSEVTDKTTNVLFEAAVFNGPSIRRTSKALGMRSEASGRFERGVNHKYTAYAIDRAAQLLQQICPSCKVSVGVIDVYPEPVEQRTVTFTAEQINDYLGTSIEKDRMVDILTKLEFGITESGDTIEALVPTWRDDVTGMPDIAEEVARIVSYDNIAPTIPVAILSSGGMTPKKALTKEVTHYLAHAGLSQIITFSFMHKDGLTNMMLPEGDNRYTAIPILNPISEEFPYMRTTLVPAVIEAAKRNIAQQNKDLWLFETANVYEPKALPLTEVPHERPMACGIMMGKVTEAAWNQAQRDTDFYDVKGVVDGLLAKLGLTQYDIQPSSENYYHPGVSAHYTVNGVTVANYGELHPQVVKNFDLSGKVYMFEIDLEAVLSITVPPFRYQSFSKFPGTSRDLAIVAPVSVTSGDIVALIKEHGGEYLESVSIFDVYEGEHIEAGYRSLAYNLQFRSMEGTLNDEDIDGAIQAIIDALATKNCKLR
;
A
#
# COMPACT_ATOMS: atom_id res chain seq x y z
N MET A 1 -13.36 -7.56 5.35
CA MET A 1 -14.11 -8.61 6.11
C MET A 1 -14.94 -9.45 5.13
N LYS A 2 -14.92 -10.79 5.30
CA LYS A 2 -15.76 -11.68 4.48
C LYS A 2 -17.05 -12.00 5.21
N ALA A 3 -18.18 -11.81 4.53
CA ALA A 3 -19.51 -12.08 5.11
C ALA A 3 -20.42 -12.86 4.15
N SER A 4 -20.98 -13.93 4.64
CA SER A 4 -21.89 -14.84 3.93
C SER A 4 -23.29 -14.25 3.83
N LEU A 5 -23.86 -14.19 2.61
CA LEU A 5 -25.24 -13.78 2.40
C LEU A 5 -26.24 -14.76 3.03
N GLN A 6 -25.97 -16.06 2.96
CA GLN A 6 -26.83 -17.05 3.60
C GLN A 6 -26.86 -16.88 5.11
N TRP A 7 -25.72 -16.56 5.75
CA TRP A 7 -25.69 -16.33 7.18
C TRP A 7 -26.37 -15.02 7.57
N MET A 8 -26.14 -13.92 6.83
CA MET A 8 -26.82 -12.64 7.09
C MET A 8 -28.33 -12.73 6.89
N ASN A 9 -28.81 -13.58 5.96
CA ASN A 9 -30.24 -13.83 5.73
C ASN A 9 -30.97 -14.43 6.95
N GLU A 10 -30.25 -14.97 7.93
CA GLU A 10 -30.86 -15.41 9.19
C GLU A 10 -31.25 -14.24 10.11
N TYR A 11 -30.59 -13.08 9.95
CA TYR A 11 -30.85 -11.88 10.75
C TYR A 11 -31.74 -10.88 10.04
N VAL A 12 -31.67 -10.81 8.72
CA VAL A 12 -32.52 -9.92 7.90
C VAL A 12 -32.94 -10.68 6.63
N PRO A 13 -34.22 -10.78 6.31
CA PRO A 13 -34.65 -11.45 5.09
C PRO A 13 -34.09 -10.77 3.85
N LEU A 14 -33.27 -11.48 3.08
CA LEU A 14 -32.69 -11.03 1.81
C LEU A 14 -33.34 -11.79 0.65
N ASP A 15 -33.59 -11.10 -0.45
CA ASP A 15 -33.95 -11.76 -1.69
C ASP A 15 -32.72 -12.34 -2.39
N LEU A 16 -32.34 -13.56 -2.02
CA LEU A 16 -31.15 -14.23 -2.57
C LEU A 16 -31.31 -14.61 -4.07
N ASN A 17 -32.46 -14.36 -4.69
CA ASN A 17 -32.64 -14.52 -6.13
C ASN A 17 -32.25 -13.28 -6.93
N ARG A 18 -32.09 -12.13 -6.27
CA ARG A 18 -31.54 -10.94 -6.92
C ARG A 18 -30.06 -11.17 -7.27
N PRO A 19 -29.57 -10.58 -8.37
CA PRO A 19 -28.14 -10.59 -8.65
C PRO A 19 -27.34 -10.03 -7.45
N ALA A 20 -26.41 -10.82 -6.94
CA ALA A 20 -25.62 -10.42 -5.77
C ALA A 20 -24.86 -9.11 -5.97
N GLN A 21 -24.45 -8.81 -7.22
CA GLN A 21 -23.79 -7.55 -7.55
C GLN A 21 -24.69 -6.33 -7.33
N GLU A 22 -25.99 -6.41 -7.64
CA GLU A 22 -26.92 -5.30 -7.41
C GLU A 22 -27.06 -4.96 -5.93
N LEU A 23 -27.13 -5.99 -5.06
CA LEU A 23 -27.14 -5.77 -3.60
C LEU A 23 -25.83 -5.18 -3.09
N ALA A 24 -24.68 -5.60 -3.68
CA ALA A 24 -23.37 -5.05 -3.35
C ALA A 24 -23.25 -3.58 -3.75
N ASP A 25 -23.77 -3.22 -4.92
CA ASP A 25 -23.76 -1.84 -5.42
C ASP A 25 -24.63 -0.93 -4.53
N GLU A 26 -25.80 -1.40 -4.11
CA GLU A 26 -26.68 -0.68 -3.19
C GLU A 26 -25.99 -0.42 -1.83
N LEU A 27 -25.30 -1.43 -1.26
CA LEU A 27 -24.54 -1.27 -0.01
C LEU A 27 -23.41 -0.25 -0.16
N THR A 28 -22.69 -0.36 -1.26
CA THR A 28 -21.57 0.56 -1.57
C THR A 28 -22.06 1.99 -1.68
N GLN A 29 -23.20 2.23 -2.34
CA GLN A 29 -23.83 3.54 -2.40
C GLN A 29 -24.31 4.04 -1.04
N ALA A 30 -24.73 3.13 -0.15
CA ALA A 30 -25.09 3.46 1.22
C ALA A 30 -23.88 3.65 2.17
N GLY A 31 -22.65 3.69 1.63
CA GLY A 31 -21.42 3.95 2.38
C GLY A 31 -20.78 2.72 3.04
N ILE A 32 -21.18 1.49 2.64
CA ILE A 32 -20.58 0.24 3.09
C ILE A 32 -19.93 -0.46 1.88
N PRO A 33 -18.67 -0.15 1.55
CA PRO A 33 -18.04 -0.62 0.32
C PRO A 33 -17.89 -2.14 0.27
N VAL A 34 -18.39 -2.75 -0.80
CA VAL A 34 -18.16 -4.14 -1.17
C VAL A 34 -17.05 -4.13 -2.22
N GLU A 35 -15.90 -4.71 -1.89
CA GLU A 35 -14.74 -4.76 -2.78
C GLU A 35 -14.85 -5.91 -3.78
N GLU A 36 -15.35 -7.08 -3.31
CA GLU A 36 -15.47 -8.26 -4.14
C GLU A 36 -16.73 -9.06 -3.79
N VAL A 37 -17.37 -9.60 -4.84
CA VAL A 37 -18.50 -10.53 -4.75
C VAL A 37 -18.01 -11.92 -5.11
N LEU A 38 -17.87 -12.79 -4.13
CA LEU A 38 -17.30 -14.12 -4.27
C LEU A 38 -18.42 -15.19 -4.33
N SER A 39 -18.52 -15.88 -5.46
CA SER A 39 -19.30 -17.12 -5.50
C SER A 39 -18.47 -18.27 -4.93
N MET A 40 -19.00 -18.97 -3.93
CA MET A 40 -18.31 -20.12 -3.35
C MET A 40 -18.41 -21.37 -4.23
N ASP A 41 -19.28 -21.41 -5.25
CA ASP A 41 -19.40 -22.51 -6.21
C ASP A 41 -18.40 -22.35 -7.37
N PRO A 42 -17.32 -23.17 -7.42
CA PRO A 42 -16.39 -23.18 -8.54
C PRO A 42 -16.95 -23.89 -9.79
N GLY A 43 -18.23 -24.17 -9.83
CA GLY A 43 -18.90 -24.87 -10.93
C GLY A 43 -18.95 -26.40 -10.78
N LEU A 44 -19.02 -26.88 -9.53
CA LEU A 44 -19.15 -28.30 -9.21
C LEU A 44 -20.44 -28.89 -9.75
N LYS A 45 -20.39 -30.15 -10.21
CA LYS A 45 -21.59 -30.88 -10.69
C LYS A 45 -21.52 -32.35 -10.36
N LYS A 46 -22.64 -32.93 -9.92
CA LYS A 46 -22.83 -34.37 -9.70
C LYS A 46 -21.86 -35.01 -8.72
N ILE A 47 -21.59 -34.29 -7.62
CA ILE A 47 -20.81 -34.80 -6.49
C ILE A 47 -21.75 -34.88 -5.31
N TYR A 48 -21.88 -36.07 -4.71
CA TYR A 48 -22.83 -36.32 -3.65
C TYR A 48 -22.20 -37.08 -2.49
N THR A 49 -22.77 -36.98 -1.33
CA THR A 49 -22.36 -37.79 -0.17
C THR A 49 -22.76 -39.28 -0.38
N GLY A 50 -21.86 -40.18 -0.01
CA GLY A 50 -22.10 -41.63 -0.06
C GLY A 50 -21.48 -42.35 1.14
N LYS A 51 -21.99 -43.49 1.56
CA LYS A 51 -21.49 -44.29 2.70
C LYS A 51 -20.72 -45.51 2.21
N ILE A 52 -19.49 -45.66 2.68
CA ILE A 52 -18.66 -46.83 2.39
C ILE A 52 -19.24 -48.03 3.16
N VAL A 53 -19.65 -49.05 2.47
CA VAL A 53 -20.25 -50.26 3.08
C VAL A 53 -19.30 -51.48 3.07
N GLU A 54 -18.35 -51.54 2.14
CA GLU A 54 -17.35 -52.59 2.06
C GLU A 54 -16.04 -52.07 1.44
N ILE A 55 -14.94 -52.58 1.90
CA ILE A 55 -13.59 -52.31 1.35
C ILE A 55 -12.86 -53.63 1.12
N THR A 56 -12.39 -53.85 -0.09
CA THR A 56 -11.55 -55.00 -0.44
C THR A 56 -10.25 -54.57 -1.09
N LYS A 57 -9.19 -55.39 -1.01
CA LYS A 57 -7.93 -55.10 -1.70
C LYS A 57 -8.10 -55.27 -3.20
N HIS A 58 -7.45 -54.43 -3.96
CA HIS A 58 -7.39 -54.53 -5.41
C HIS A 58 -6.62 -55.83 -5.83
N PRO A 59 -7.18 -56.66 -6.77
CA PRO A 59 -6.55 -57.92 -7.11
C PRO A 59 -5.16 -57.79 -7.71
N ASP A 60 -4.85 -56.70 -8.47
CA ASP A 60 -3.64 -56.53 -9.25
C ASP A 60 -2.83 -55.26 -8.86
N ALA A 61 -3.09 -54.68 -7.66
CA ALA A 61 -2.39 -53.44 -7.24
C ALA A 61 -2.35 -53.28 -5.71
N ASP A 62 -1.18 -53.37 -5.10
CA ASP A 62 -0.99 -53.32 -3.64
C ASP A 62 -1.42 -51.97 -2.99
N LYS A 63 -1.40 -50.89 -3.75
CA LYS A 63 -1.71 -49.53 -3.29
C LYS A 63 -3.15 -49.14 -3.56
N LEU A 64 -3.96 -49.98 -4.20
CA LEU A 64 -5.36 -49.68 -4.51
C LEU A 64 -6.33 -50.47 -3.64
N GLN A 65 -7.45 -49.88 -3.34
CA GLN A 65 -8.57 -50.46 -2.63
C GLN A 65 -9.84 -50.37 -3.51
N VAL A 66 -10.71 -51.33 -3.40
CA VAL A 66 -12.01 -51.38 -4.07
C VAL A 66 -13.07 -51.18 -3.02
N CYS A 67 -13.81 -50.10 -3.08
CA CYS A 67 -14.82 -49.70 -2.13
C CYS A 67 -16.22 -49.90 -2.77
N GLN A 68 -17.13 -50.51 -2.02
CA GLN A 68 -18.56 -50.48 -2.35
C GLN A 68 -19.18 -49.32 -1.54
N VAL A 69 -19.89 -48.44 -2.23
CA VAL A 69 -20.42 -47.21 -1.65
C VAL A 69 -21.90 -47.13 -1.88
N GLN A 70 -22.67 -47.07 -0.81
CA GLN A 70 -24.08 -46.75 -0.82
C GLN A 70 -24.30 -45.29 -1.18
N CYS A 71 -25.04 -45.04 -2.26
CA CYS A 71 -25.30 -43.73 -2.84
C CYS A 71 -26.78 -43.62 -3.18
N LEU A 72 -27.24 -42.42 -3.62
CA LEU A 72 -28.53 -42.25 -4.25
C LEU A 72 -28.37 -42.03 -5.76
N SER A 73 -29.29 -42.58 -6.55
CA SER A 73 -29.43 -42.23 -7.97
C SER A 73 -29.94 -40.81 -8.15
N GLU A 74 -29.95 -40.30 -9.38
CA GLU A 74 -30.54 -38.98 -9.70
C GLU A 74 -32.05 -38.94 -9.42
N ASP A 75 -32.70 -40.11 -9.38
CA ASP A 75 -34.15 -40.28 -9.06
C ASP A 75 -34.39 -40.53 -7.55
N GLY A 76 -33.32 -40.50 -6.72
CA GLY A 76 -33.43 -40.70 -5.27
C GLY A 76 -33.50 -42.17 -4.80
N GLU A 77 -33.27 -43.16 -5.69
CA GLU A 77 -33.23 -44.56 -5.32
C GLU A 77 -31.85 -44.96 -4.75
N GLU A 78 -31.83 -45.83 -3.75
CA GLU A 78 -30.56 -46.35 -3.21
C GLU A 78 -29.87 -47.26 -4.25
N ILE A 79 -28.58 -46.91 -4.50
CA ILE A 79 -27.71 -47.66 -5.40
C ILE A 79 -26.37 -47.93 -4.75
N THR A 80 -25.70 -48.99 -5.18
CA THR A 80 -24.32 -49.24 -4.79
C THR A 80 -23.39 -48.95 -5.95
N LYS A 81 -22.34 -48.15 -5.73
CA LYS A 81 -21.30 -47.83 -6.70
C LYS A 81 -19.96 -48.42 -6.27
N GLN A 82 -19.24 -48.97 -7.22
CA GLN A 82 -17.88 -49.45 -7.01
C GLN A 82 -16.89 -48.32 -7.32
N ILE A 83 -16.07 -47.95 -6.34
CA ILE A 83 -15.03 -46.92 -6.46
C ILE A 83 -13.68 -47.53 -6.14
N VAL A 84 -12.72 -47.35 -7.04
CA VAL A 84 -11.33 -47.75 -6.82
C VAL A 84 -10.51 -46.51 -6.40
N THR A 85 -9.82 -46.62 -5.26
CA THR A 85 -9.07 -45.50 -4.69
C THR A 85 -7.68 -45.90 -4.21
N ALA A 86 -6.75 -44.95 -4.20
CA ALA A 86 -5.45 -45.07 -3.56
C ALA A 86 -5.42 -44.43 -2.17
N ALA A 87 -6.52 -43.83 -1.74
CA ALA A 87 -6.61 -43.17 -0.45
C ALA A 87 -6.43 -44.15 0.71
N THR A 88 -5.66 -43.77 1.70
CA THR A 88 -5.34 -44.61 2.86
C THR A 88 -6.21 -44.29 4.07
N ASN A 89 -6.97 -43.20 4.05
CA ASN A 89 -7.83 -42.72 5.13
C ASN A 89 -9.30 -43.16 5.00
N VAL A 90 -9.58 -44.19 4.19
CA VAL A 90 -10.92 -44.74 4.01
C VAL A 90 -11.21 -45.92 4.97
N ALA A 91 -12.40 -45.94 5.57
CA ALA A 91 -12.88 -47.04 6.42
C ALA A 91 -14.37 -47.33 6.16
N VAL A 92 -14.79 -48.59 6.44
CA VAL A 92 -16.19 -48.97 6.37
C VAL A 92 -17.01 -48.16 7.37
N GLY A 93 -18.18 -47.68 6.94
CA GLY A 93 -19.08 -46.84 7.72
C GLY A 93 -18.92 -45.34 7.52
N GLN A 94 -17.78 -44.89 6.98
CA GLN A 94 -17.54 -43.45 6.70
C GLN A 94 -18.46 -42.93 5.59
N ILE A 95 -18.82 -41.62 5.74
CA ILE A 95 -19.54 -40.86 4.74
C ILE A 95 -18.51 -39.99 4.00
N VAL A 96 -18.49 -40.12 2.70
CA VAL A 96 -17.45 -39.51 1.82
C VAL A 96 -18.09 -38.87 0.59
N PRO A 97 -17.46 -37.86 -0.01
CA PRO A 97 -17.88 -37.27 -1.26
C PRO A 97 -17.57 -38.18 -2.43
N VAL A 98 -18.57 -38.45 -3.27
CA VAL A 98 -18.51 -39.31 -4.44
C VAL A 98 -18.80 -38.51 -5.70
N ALA A 99 -17.78 -38.29 -6.53
CA ALA A 99 -17.95 -37.74 -7.86
C ALA A 99 -18.44 -38.81 -8.82
N TYR A 100 -19.68 -38.63 -9.35
CA TYR A 100 -20.30 -39.56 -10.26
C TYR A 100 -19.76 -39.44 -11.70
N HIS A 101 -20.20 -40.32 -12.58
CA HIS A 101 -19.88 -40.20 -14.00
C HIS A 101 -20.35 -38.86 -14.59
N LYS A 102 -19.47 -38.14 -15.30
CA LYS A 102 -19.70 -36.78 -15.82
C LYS A 102 -19.89 -35.73 -14.71
N SER A 103 -19.35 -35.97 -13.52
CA SER A 103 -19.15 -34.88 -12.53
C SER A 103 -18.08 -33.93 -12.98
N ARG A 104 -18.18 -32.68 -12.53
CA ARG A 104 -17.19 -31.64 -12.76
C ARG A 104 -16.59 -31.19 -11.43
N LEU A 105 -15.26 -31.20 -11.37
CA LEU A 105 -14.45 -30.70 -10.24
C LEU A 105 -14.18 -29.19 -10.36
N ALA A 106 -13.60 -28.61 -9.33
CA ALA A 106 -13.30 -27.17 -9.27
C ALA A 106 -12.29 -26.71 -10.33
N ASP A 107 -11.34 -27.55 -10.70
CA ASP A 107 -10.38 -27.29 -11.77
C ASP A 107 -10.95 -27.50 -13.19
N GLY A 108 -12.23 -27.83 -13.30
CA GLY A 108 -12.91 -28.12 -14.55
C GLY A 108 -12.79 -29.56 -15.05
N THR A 109 -12.06 -30.41 -14.35
CA THR A 109 -11.86 -31.84 -14.71
C THR A 109 -13.20 -32.59 -14.69
N GLU A 110 -13.49 -33.35 -15.76
CA GLU A 110 -14.67 -34.22 -15.83
C GLU A 110 -14.30 -35.65 -15.44
N ILE A 111 -14.98 -36.20 -14.42
CA ILE A 111 -14.78 -37.58 -13.96
C ILE A 111 -15.57 -38.52 -14.81
N LYS A 112 -14.92 -39.58 -15.31
CA LYS A 112 -15.53 -40.59 -16.17
C LYS A 112 -15.45 -41.98 -15.51
N LYS A 113 -16.53 -42.78 -15.67
CA LYS A 113 -16.45 -44.20 -15.39
C LYS A 113 -15.31 -44.82 -16.19
N GLY A 114 -14.44 -45.57 -15.55
CA GLY A 114 -13.25 -46.13 -16.17
C GLY A 114 -12.78 -47.41 -15.51
N LYS A 115 -11.66 -47.94 -15.98
CA LYS A 115 -11.01 -49.13 -15.39
C LYS A 115 -9.64 -48.73 -14.86
N LEU A 116 -9.40 -49.00 -13.58
CA LEU A 116 -8.12 -48.86 -12.95
C LEU A 116 -7.49 -50.22 -12.76
N ARG A 117 -6.44 -50.52 -13.51
CA ARG A 117 -5.78 -51.84 -13.56
C ARG A 117 -6.75 -53.02 -13.68
N GLY A 118 -7.74 -52.91 -14.63
CA GLY A 118 -8.71 -53.97 -14.91
C GLY A 118 -10.02 -53.88 -14.10
N VAL A 119 -10.04 -53.29 -12.92
CA VAL A 119 -11.22 -53.11 -12.07
C VAL A 119 -11.97 -51.84 -12.42
N VAL A 120 -13.31 -51.94 -12.57
CA VAL A 120 -14.15 -50.81 -12.92
C VAL A 120 -14.31 -49.84 -11.72
N SER A 121 -14.09 -48.56 -11.94
CA SER A 121 -14.45 -47.47 -11.01
C SER A 121 -15.58 -46.67 -11.64
N GLU A 122 -16.70 -46.51 -10.93
CA GLU A 122 -17.89 -45.82 -11.41
C GLU A 122 -17.93 -44.35 -11.04
N GLY A 123 -16.87 -43.87 -10.41
CA GLY A 123 -16.65 -42.49 -9.95
C GLY A 123 -15.33 -42.33 -9.24
N MET A 124 -15.20 -41.30 -8.44
CA MET A 124 -14.00 -40.95 -7.67
C MET A 124 -14.40 -40.38 -6.30
N PHE A 125 -13.64 -40.68 -5.27
CA PHE A 125 -13.68 -39.93 -4.01
C PHE A 125 -12.95 -38.62 -4.15
N CYS A 126 -13.40 -37.58 -3.45
CA CYS A 126 -12.80 -36.25 -3.54
C CYS A 126 -12.17 -35.81 -2.23
N SER A 127 -11.08 -35.08 -2.35
CA SER A 127 -10.47 -34.29 -1.28
C SER A 127 -11.00 -32.85 -1.28
N VAL A 128 -10.56 -32.03 -0.34
CA VAL A 128 -10.95 -30.61 -0.28
C VAL A 128 -10.49 -29.82 -1.51
N ALA A 129 -9.36 -30.21 -2.12
CA ALA A 129 -8.80 -29.55 -3.30
C ALA A 129 -9.73 -29.70 -4.53
N GLU A 130 -10.37 -30.86 -4.71
CA GLU A 130 -11.33 -31.08 -5.80
C GLU A 130 -12.59 -30.21 -5.70
N PHE A 131 -12.85 -29.62 -4.52
CA PHE A 131 -13.93 -28.65 -4.29
C PHE A 131 -13.48 -27.19 -4.43
N GLY A 132 -12.18 -26.94 -4.66
CA GLY A 132 -11.63 -25.59 -4.69
C GLY A 132 -11.44 -24.96 -3.30
N ILE A 133 -11.53 -25.75 -2.23
CA ILE A 133 -11.31 -25.29 -0.87
C ILE A 133 -9.80 -25.30 -0.57
N SER A 134 -9.25 -24.16 -0.09
CA SER A 134 -7.85 -24.07 0.33
C SER A 134 -7.58 -24.96 1.53
N SER A 135 -6.44 -25.66 1.50
CA SER A 135 -5.95 -26.47 2.62
C SER A 135 -5.76 -25.66 3.91
N ASP A 136 -5.53 -24.35 3.79
CA ASP A 136 -5.34 -23.46 4.94
C ASP A 136 -6.65 -23.16 5.70
N LEU A 137 -7.78 -23.44 5.06
CA LEU A 137 -9.15 -23.20 5.60
C LEU A 137 -9.83 -24.43 6.16
N VAL A 138 -9.11 -25.56 6.24
CA VAL A 138 -9.60 -26.82 6.83
C VAL A 138 -8.61 -27.31 7.88
N ARG A 139 -9.06 -28.25 8.71
CA ARG A 139 -8.17 -28.86 9.71
C ARG A 139 -7.07 -29.67 9.02
N PRO A 140 -5.86 -29.79 9.60
CA PRO A 140 -4.72 -30.48 8.97
C PRO A 140 -5.02 -31.94 8.57
N GLU A 141 -5.84 -32.66 9.35
CA GLU A 141 -6.26 -34.01 9.05
C GLU A 141 -7.24 -34.08 7.88
N GLU A 142 -8.04 -33.05 7.62
CA GLU A 142 -8.98 -32.95 6.48
C GLU A 142 -8.27 -32.54 5.18
N ALA A 143 -7.14 -31.86 5.30
CA ALA A 143 -6.32 -31.48 4.15
C ALA A 143 -5.61 -32.68 3.51
N GLN A 144 -5.54 -33.82 4.20
CA GLN A 144 -4.82 -35.00 3.74
C GLN A 144 -5.80 -36.14 3.37
N GLY A 145 -5.69 -36.63 2.15
CA GLY A 145 -6.54 -37.72 1.65
C GLY A 145 -7.92 -37.25 1.19
N ILE A 146 -8.90 -38.13 1.22
CA ILE A 146 -10.27 -37.79 0.88
C ILE A 146 -10.96 -37.10 2.07
N TYR A 147 -11.92 -36.23 1.75
CA TYR A 147 -12.75 -35.60 2.79
C TYR A 147 -13.70 -36.63 3.42
N ILE A 148 -13.81 -36.61 4.75
CA ILE A 148 -14.68 -37.51 5.52
C ILE A 148 -15.70 -36.66 6.25
N PHE A 149 -16.98 -36.88 5.96
CA PHE A 149 -18.06 -36.18 6.64
C PHE A 149 -18.28 -36.70 8.07
N PRO A 150 -18.81 -35.86 8.98
CA PRO A 150 -19.26 -36.30 10.28
C PRO A 150 -20.26 -37.44 10.20
N GLU A 151 -20.26 -38.30 11.24
CA GLU A 151 -21.25 -39.36 11.35
C GLU A 151 -22.68 -38.80 11.39
N GLY A 152 -23.61 -39.46 10.68
CA GLY A 152 -25.00 -38.99 10.56
C GLY A 152 -25.25 -38.00 9.42
N THR A 153 -24.27 -37.58 8.65
CA THR A 153 -24.50 -36.78 7.43
C THR A 153 -25.40 -37.58 6.46
N PRO A 154 -26.47 -36.98 5.91
CA PRO A 154 -27.37 -37.68 4.96
C PRO A 154 -26.61 -38.16 3.72
N ILE A 155 -26.99 -39.36 3.21
CA ILE A 155 -26.49 -39.90 1.94
C ILE A 155 -27.22 -39.21 0.79
N GLY A 156 -26.53 -38.92 -0.32
CA GLY A 156 -27.10 -38.31 -1.51
C GLY A 156 -27.25 -36.78 -1.46
N LEU A 157 -26.73 -36.15 -0.40
CA LEU A 157 -26.71 -34.69 -0.29
C LEU A 157 -25.72 -34.13 -1.32
N ASP A 158 -26.10 -33.07 -2.04
CA ASP A 158 -25.21 -32.37 -2.97
C ASP A 158 -24.06 -31.75 -2.19
N ILE A 159 -22.86 -31.88 -2.71
CA ILE A 159 -21.65 -31.39 -2.04
C ILE A 159 -21.69 -29.87 -1.79
N LYS A 160 -22.32 -29.11 -2.68
CA LYS A 160 -22.46 -27.67 -2.56
C LYS A 160 -23.30 -27.29 -1.35
N GLU A 161 -24.41 -27.99 -1.15
CA GLU A 161 -25.25 -27.81 0.04
C GLU A 161 -24.52 -28.29 1.31
N ALA A 162 -23.91 -29.48 1.26
CA ALA A 162 -23.20 -30.07 2.40
C ALA A 162 -22.07 -29.17 2.94
N LEU A 163 -21.37 -28.45 2.07
CA LEU A 163 -20.23 -27.60 2.39
C LEU A 163 -20.52 -26.10 2.25
N MET A 164 -21.82 -25.69 2.09
CA MET A 164 -22.24 -24.30 1.84
C MET A 164 -21.41 -23.64 0.71
N LEU A 165 -21.18 -24.37 -0.38
CA LEU A 165 -20.52 -23.85 -1.57
C LEU A 165 -21.50 -23.20 -2.56
N ASP A 166 -22.80 -23.28 -2.30
CA ASP A 166 -23.86 -22.54 -2.97
C ASP A 166 -24.08 -21.13 -2.39
N ASP A 167 -23.19 -20.69 -1.48
CA ASP A 167 -23.23 -19.38 -0.84
C ASP A 167 -22.56 -18.31 -1.72
N THR A 168 -22.95 -17.06 -1.47
CA THR A 168 -22.24 -15.88 -1.95
C THR A 168 -21.65 -15.14 -0.76
N VAL A 169 -20.38 -14.80 -0.86
CA VAL A 169 -19.63 -14.08 0.17
C VAL A 169 -19.22 -12.72 -0.34
N TYR A 170 -19.51 -11.67 0.43
CA TYR A 170 -19.02 -10.33 0.16
C TYR A 170 -17.71 -10.09 0.91
N GLU A 171 -16.73 -9.55 0.21
CA GLU A 171 -15.55 -8.99 0.82
C GLU A 171 -15.73 -7.47 0.97
N PHE A 172 -15.77 -7.01 2.23
CA PHE A 172 -15.99 -5.62 2.58
C PHE A 172 -14.68 -4.90 2.89
N GLU A 173 -14.50 -3.70 2.33
CA GLU A 173 -13.48 -2.74 2.73
C GLU A 173 -14.09 -1.72 3.71
N LEU A 174 -14.18 -2.11 4.98
CA LEU A 174 -14.81 -1.30 6.01
C LEU A 174 -13.89 -0.17 6.48
N THR A 175 -14.42 1.04 6.52
CA THR A 175 -13.75 2.23 7.04
C THR A 175 -13.49 2.12 8.54
N ALA A 176 -12.52 2.89 9.04
CA ALA A 176 -12.10 2.79 10.44
C ALA A 176 -13.19 3.21 11.44
N ASN A 177 -14.13 4.06 11.04
CA ASN A 177 -15.25 4.52 11.86
C ASN A 177 -16.38 3.49 11.97
N ARG A 178 -16.50 2.55 11.02
CA ARG A 178 -17.59 1.57 10.99
C ARG A 178 -17.20 0.26 11.67
N ALA A 179 -16.78 0.35 12.93
CA ALA A 179 -16.46 -0.81 13.78
C ALA A 179 -17.65 -1.79 13.94
N ASP A 180 -18.86 -1.30 13.96
CA ASP A 180 -20.10 -2.07 14.05
C ASP A 180 -20.27 -3.06 12.90
N CYS A 181 -19.83 -2.71 11.69
CA CYS A 181 -19.92 -3.55 10.49
C CYS A 181 -18.89 -4.69 10.46
N PHE A 182 -17.98 -4.79 11.42
CA PHE A 182 -17.09 -5.96 11.56
C PHE A 182 -17.80 -7.20 12.16
N SER A 183 -19.11 -7.31 11.91
CA SER A 183 -19.97 -8.41 12.37
C SER A 183 -21.11 -8.70 11.40
N MET A 184 -21.59 -9.95 11.41
CA MET A 184 -22.78 -10.36 10.60
C MET A 184 -24.02 -9.56 11.01
N VAL A 185 -24.23 -9.38 12.31
CA VAL A 185 -25.36 -8.61 12.84
C VAL A 185 -25.27 -7.12 12.46
N GLY A 186 -24.05 -6.52 12.52
CA GLY A 186 -23.86 -5.14 12.12
C GLY A 186 -24.13 -4.90 10.64
N LEU A 187 -23.62 -5.77 9.77
CA LEU A 187 -23.91 -5.73 8.34
C LEU A 187 -25.39 -5.96 8.06
N SER A 188 -26.03 -6.88 8.78
CA SER A 188 -27.46 -7.16 8.61
C SER A 188 -28.34 -5.95 8.99
N ARG A 189 -27.93 -5.08 9.91
CA ARG A 189 -28.61 -3.81 10.18
C ARG A 189 -28.59 -2.90 8.96
N GLU A 190 -27.42 -2.78 8.31
CA GLU A 190 -27.30 -1.97 7.09
C GLU A 190 -28.19 -2.49 5.97
N PHE A 191 -28.19 -3.81 5.74
CA PHE A 191 -29.12 -4.44 4.81
C PHE A 191 -30.59 -4.19 5.19
N GLY A 192 -30.90 -4.22 6.48
CA GLY A 192 -32.27 -3.99 6.99
C GLY A 192 -32.80 -2.61 6.60
N ILE A 193 -31.98 -1.59 6.66
CA ILE A 193 -32.36 -0.23 6.25
C ILE A 193 -32.69 -0.18 4.76
N MET A 194 -31.81 -0.78 3.93
CA MET A 194 -31.98 -0.79 2.47
C MET A 194 -33.20 -1.58 2.03
N THR A 195 -33.47 -2.71 2.68
CA THR A 195 -34.64 -3.56 2.39
C THR A 195 -35.90 -3.14 3.14
N ASN A 196 -35.82 -2.06 3.93
CA ASN A 196 -36.89 -1.57 4.82
C ASN A 196 -37.40 -2.65 5.79
N GLN A 197 -36.48 -3.43 6.34
CA GLN A 197 -36.73 -4.49 7.30
C GLN A 197 -35.90 -4.25 8.56
N LYS A 198 -36.28 -4.87 9.67
CA LYS A 198 -35.52 -4.81 10.92
C LYS A 198 -34.66 -6.07 11.06
N ALA A 199 -33.37 -5.88 11.33
CA ALA A 199 -32.50 -7.00 11.66
C ALA A 199 -32.94 -7.64 13.01
N LEU A 200 -32.96 -8.97 13.04
CA LEU A 200 -33.36 -9.75 14.21
C LEU A 200 -32.08 -10.27 14.89
N PHE A 201 -32.03 -10.10 16.19
CA PHE A 201 -30.93 -10.64 16.97
C PHE A 201 -31.22 -12.09 17.40
N PRO A 202 -30.19 -12.94 17.56
CA PRO A 202 -30.36 -14.26 18.12
C PRO A 202 -30.92 -14.16 19.54
N VAL A 203 -31.96 -14.94 19.80
CA VAL A 203 -32.50 -15.04 21.18
C VAL A 203 -31.57 -15.93 22.00
N ILE A 204 -30.98 -15.34 23.04
CA ILE A 204 -30.07 -16.07 23.90
C ILE A 204 -30.83 -16.58 25.13
N MET A 205 -30.76 -17.91 25.32
CA MET A 205 -31.27 -18.59 26.50
C MET A 205 -30.19 -19.55 26.98
N VAL A 206 -29.55 -19.21 28.10
CA VAL A 206 -28.53 -20.04 28.74
C VAL A 206 -29.18 -20.87 29.83
N ASN A 207 -28.96 -22.17 29.78
CA ASN A 207 -29.37 -23.07 30.88
C ASN A 207 -28.22 -23.14 31.89
N GLU A 208 -28.33 -22.38 32.99
CA GLU A 208 -27.34 -22.37 34.06
C GLU A 208 -27.49 -23.62 34.93
N ASN A 209 -26.94 -24.74 34.47
CA ASN A 209 -27.07 -26.07 35.10
C ASN A 209 -25.83 -26.51 35.86
N GLY A 210 -24.82 -25.63 35.98
CA GLY A 210 -23.60 -25.86 36.72
C GLY A 210 -23.66 -25.31 38.16
N GLU A 211 -22.52 -25.31 38.86
CA GLU A 211 -22.34 -24.66 40.18
C GLU A 211 -22.21 -23.13 39.98
N SER A 212 -22.39 -22.33 41.07
CA SER A 212 -22.11 -20.91 41.06
C SER A 212 -20.67 -20.63 40.67
N ILE A 213 -20.43 -19.60 39.90
CA ILE A 213 -19.08 -19.11 39.54
C ILE A 213 -18.41 -18.41 40.76
N ASP A 214 -19.21 -17.97 41.73
CA ASP A 214 -18.72 -17.28 42.92
C ASP A 214 -17.73 -18.16 43.71
N GLY A 215 -16.52 -17.64 43.94
CA GLY A 215 -15.44 -18.35 44.63
C GLY A 215 -14.76 -19.43 43.75
N LYS A 216 -15.18 -19.65 42.51
CA LYS A 216 -14.55 -20.56 41.56
C LYS A 216 -13.56 -19.84 40.65
N ALA A 217 -13.90 -18.64 40.22
CA ALA A 217 -13.02 -17.79 39.41
C ALA A 217 -13.10 -16.35 39.91
N SER A 218 -12.10 -15.57 39.54
CA SER A 218 -12.10 -14.13 39.78
C SER A 218 -11.49 -13.36 38.63
N VAL A 219 -11.91 -12.10 38.49
CA VAL A 219 -11.40 -11.18 37.48
C VAL A 219 -11.02 -9.87 38.18
N ALA A 220 -9.84 -9.35 37.85
CA ALA A 220 -9.38 -8.03 38.29
C ALA A 220 -8.93 -7.18 37.10
N ILE A 221 -9.31 -5.90 37.11
CA ILE A 221 -8.80 -4.89 36.18
C ILE A 221 -7.85 -4.00 37.00
N GLU A 222 -6.55 -4.04 36.68
CA GLU A 222 -5.54 -3.14 37.29
C GLU A 222 -5.25 -1.94 36.37
N ALA A 223 -5.39 -2.11 35.03
CA ALA A 223 -5.17 -1.06 34.05
C ALA A 223 -6.52 -0.51 33.55
N HIS A 224 -7.21 0.27 34.36
CA HIS A 224 -8.55 0.80 34.08
C HIS A 224 -8.62 1.66 32.82
N ASP A 225 -7.54 2.36 32.48
CA ASP A 225 -7.43 3.19 31.26
C ASP A 225 -7.25 2.36 29.97
N LEU A 226 -6.87 1.08 30.09
CA LEU A 226 -6.65 0.18 28.97
C LEU A 226 -7.69 -0.94 28.85
N CYS A 227 -8.37 -1.28 29.93
CA CYS A 227 -9.46 -2.25 29.98
C CYS A 227 -10.62 -1.62 30.78
N THR A 228 -11.74 -1.33 30.11
CA THR A 228 -12.87 -0.66 30.73
C THR A 228 -13.94 -1.64 31.24
N ARG A 229 -14.05 -2.81 30.65
CA ARG A 229 -14.96 -3.87 31.06
C ARG A 229 -14.35 -5.23 30.78
N PHE A 230 -14.56 -6.17 31.69
CA PHE A 230 -14.11 -7.55 31.56
C PHE A 230 -15.17 -8.51 32.11
N THR A 231 -15.66 -9.39 31.24
CA THR A 231 -16.72 -10.34 31.55
C THR A 231 -16.19 -11.78 31.39
N SER A 232 -16.50 -12.67 32.33
CA SER A 232 -16.05 -14.05 32.28
C SER A 232 -17.15 -15.02 32.74
N ARG A 233 -17.18 -16.23 32.19
CA ARG A 233 -18.10 -17.31 32.56
C ARG A 233 -17.39 -18.67 32.50
N LEU A 234 -17.64 -19.50 33.50
CA LEU A 234 -17.09 -20.84 33.57
C LEU A 234 -18.07 -21.86 32.96
N VAL A 235 -17.53 -22.73 32.11
CA VAL A 235 -18.25 -23.90 31.57
C VAL A 235 -17.42 -25.15 31.91
N THR A 236 -18.03 -26.13 32.55
CA THR A 236 -17.35 -27.35 33.01
C THR A 236 -17.88 -28.57 32.29
N ASN A 237 -17.19 -29.71 32.43
CA ASN A 237 -17.55 -30.98 31.80
C ASN A 237 -17.69 -30.88 30.27
N VAL A 238 -16.79 -30.11 29.66
CA VAL A 238 -16.68 -29.95 28.22
C VAL A 238 -15.92 -31.14 27.63
N THR A 239 -16.39 -31.64 26.49
CA THR A 239 -15.64 -32.57 25.65
C THR A 239 -15.17 -31.84 24.43
N ILE A 240 -13.86 -31.83 24.19
CA ILE A 240 -13.29 -31.18 23.01
C ILE A 240 -13.44 -32.09 21.79
N GLU A 241 -14.18 -31.61 20.81
CA GLU A 241 -14.48 -32.30 19.55
C GLU A 241 -14.48 -31.30 18.39
N PRO A 242 -14.44 -31.73 17.14
CA PRO A 242 -14.72 -30.86 16.01
C PRO A 242 -16.09 -30.18 16.14
N SER A 243 -16.19 -28.92 15.81
CA SER A 243 -17.50 -28.24 15.75
C SER A 243 -18.42 -28.85 14.67
N PRO A 244 -19.74 -28.68 14.76
CA PRO A 244 -20.67 -29.15 13.71
C PRO A 244 -20.36 -28.54 12.35
N LEU A 245 -20.63 -29.29 11.31
CA LEU A 245 -20.32 -28.90 9.92
C LEU A 245 -20.88 -27.52 9.52
N TRP A 246 -22.10 -27.17 9.97
CA TRP A 246 -22.70 -25.86 9.70
C TRP A 246 -21.85 -24.70 10.26
N MET A 247 -21.25 -24.87 11.46
CA MET A 247 -20.38 -23.87 12.10
C MET A 247 -19.03 -23.79 11.36
N GLN A 248 -18.44 -24.95 11.04
CA GLN A 248 -17.20 -25.02 10.26
C GLN A 248 -17.37 -24.32 8.90
N ASN A 249 -18.48 -24.57 8.18
CA ASN A 249 -18.75 -23.97 6.88
C ASN A 249 -18.83 -22.44 6.97
N ARG A 250 -19.52 -21.88 7.97
CA ARG A 250 -19.64 -20.43 8.18
C ARG A 250 -18.30 -19.79 8.50
N LEU A 251 -17.50 -20.42 9.37
CA LEU A 251 -16.15 -19.95 9.66
C LEU A 251 -15.28 -19.95 8.42
N ARG A 252 -15.27 -21.06 7.67
CA ARG A 252 -14.50 -21.20 6.43
C ARG A 252 -14.88 -20.17 5.39
N ASN A 253 -16.19 -19.98 5.13
CA ASN A 253 -16.68 -18.98 4.17
C ASN A 253 -16.35 -17.53 4.62
N SER A 254 -16.14 -17.34 5.92
CA SER A 254 -15.64 -16.07 6.49
C SER A 254 -14.11 -15.96 6.54
N GLY A 255 -13.37 -16.96 6.03
CA GLY A 255 -11.92 -16.97 5.97
C GLY A 255 -11.22 -17.45 7.25
N ILE A 256 -11.96 -18.06 8.19
CA ILE A 256 -11.41 -18.59 9.44
C ILE A 256 -11.34 -20.11 9.39
N ARG A 257 -10.17 -20.68 9.70
CA ARG A 257 -9.98 -22.12 9.79
C ARG A 257 -10.64 -22.67 11.06
N PRO A 258 -11.53 -23.67 10.98
CA PRO A 258 -12.05 -24.39 12.13
C PRO A 258 -10.94 -25.12 12.91
N ILE A 259 -11.06 -25.17 14.23
CA ILE A 259 -10.07 -25.80 15.12
C ILE A 259 -10.77 -26.87 15.98
N ASN A 260 -11.57 -26.46 16.95
CA ASN A 260 -12.40 -27.32 17.79
C ASN A 260 -13.65 -26.57 18.25
N ASN A 261 -14.59 -27.28 18.83
CA ASN A 261 -15.90 -26.73 19.23
C ASN A 261 -15.82 -25.51 20.17
N VAL A 262 -14.83 -25.40 21.03
CA VAL A 262 -14.66 -24.26 21.96
C VAL A 262 -14.10 -23.05 21.24
N VAL A 263 -13.00 -23.21 20.52
CA VAL A 263 -12.35 -22.12 19.78
C VAL A 263 -13.25 -21.64 18.65
N ASP A 264 -13.92 -22.55 17.97
CA ASP A 264 -14.85 -22.22 16.88
C ASP A 264 -16.06 -21.42 17.38
N VAL A 265 -16.57 -21.73 18.59
CA VAL A 265 -17.61 -20.91 19.23
C VAL A 265 -17.13 -19.50 19.47
N THR A 266 -15.91 -19.29 19.98
CA THR A 266 -15.38 -17.93 20.20
C THR A 266 -15.21 -17.16 18.89
N ASN A 267 -14.71 -17.81 17.84
CA ASN A 267 -14.59 -17.23 16.51
C ASN A 267 -15.96 -16.94 15.87
N TYR A 268 -16.92 -17.85 16.06
CA TYR A 268 -18.28 -17.67 15.56
C TYR A 268 -18.95 -16.44 16.19
N VAL A 269 -18.87 -16.29 17.51
CA VAL A 269 -19.45 -15.14 18.24
C VAL A 269 -18.74 -13.85 17.85
N MET A 270 -17.42 -13.87 17.63
CA MET A 270 -16.67 -12.71 17.13
C MET A 270 -17.18 -12.28 15.74
N LEU A 271 -17.40 -13.20 14.82
CA LEU A 271 -17.95 -12.89 13.49
C LEU A 271 -19.43 -12.49 13.57
N GLU A 272 -20.21 -13.15 14.41
CA GLU A 272 -21.65 -12.89 14.57
C GLU A 272 -21.91 -11.50 15.14
N LEU A 273 -21.26 -11.15 16.26
CA LEU A 273 -21.55 -9.98 17.09
C LEU A 273 -20.49 -8.86 17.03
N GLY A 274 -19.31 -9.13 16.46
CA GLY A 274 -18.19 -8.20 16.48
C GLY A 274 -17.43 -8.14 17.79
N GLN A 275 -17.72 -8.99 18.77
CA GLN A 275 -17.05 -9.09 20.06
C GLN A 275 -16.00 -10.19 20.02
N PRO A 276 -14.69 -9.89 19.97
CA PRO A 276 -13.67 -10.90 20.11
C PRO A 276 -13.71 -11.54 21.51
N MET A 277 -13.53 -12.84 21.54
CA MET A 277 -13.56 -13.63 22.76
C MET A 277 -12.30 -14.48 22.85
N HIS A 278 -11.96 -14.88 24.09
CA HIS A 278 -10.96 -15.90 24.35
C HIS A 278 -11.52 -17.00 25.25
N ALA A 279 -10.92 -18.19 25.13
CA ALA A 279 -11.24 -19.34 25.96
C ALA A 279 -9.95 -19.86 26.59
N TYR A 280 -9.91 -19.94 27.92
CA TYR A 280 -8.80 -20.51 28.69
C TYR A 280 -9.14 -21.91 29.16
N ASP A 281 -8.14 -22.80 29.18
CA ASP A 281 -8.21 -23.99 30.00
C ASP A 281 -8.21 -23.56 31.48
N TYR A 282 -9.37 -23.67 32.13
CA TYR A 282 -9.57 -23.20 33.52
C TYR A 282 -8.57 -23.80 34.49
N ASP A 283 -8.23 -25.07 34.30
CA ASP A 283 -7.32 -25.81 35.22
C ASP A 283 -5.85 -25.37 35.04
N CYS A 284 -5.55 -24.67 33.92
CA CYS A 284 -4.24 -24.08 33.62
C CYS A 284 -4.09 -22.62 34.11
N VAL A 285 -5.17 -21.95 34.50
CA VAL A 285 -5.14 -20.60 35.07
C VAL A 285 -4.82 -20.64 36.55
N ALA A 286 -3.69 -20.09 36.98
CA ALA A 286 -3.27 -20.08 38.35
C ALA A 286 -4.26 -19.32 39.26
N ASP A 287 -4.63 -19.95 40.36
CA ASP A 287 -5.62 -19.49 41.33
C ASP A 287 -6.96 -19.07 40.67
N HIS A 288 -7.20 -19.55 39.42
CA HIS A 288 -8.40 -19.29 38.63
C HIS A 288 -8.73 -17.78 38.51
N THR A 289 -7.69 -16.98 38.48
CA THR A 289 -7.78 -15.51 38.50
C THR A 289 -7.26 -14.91 37.19
N LEU A 290 -8.09 -14.13 36.55
CA LEU A 290 -7.71 -13.34 35.35
C LEU A 290 -7.45 -11.88 35.75
N ILE A 291 -6.31 -11.34 35.38
CA ILE A 291 -5.88 -9.97 35.72
C ILE A 291 -5.56 -9.21 34.44
N ALA A 292 -6.35 -8.18 34.11
CA ALA A 292 -6.04 -7.25 33.01
C ALA A 292 -5.10 -6.17 33.55
N ARG A 293 -3.80 -6.25 33.24
CA ARG A 293 -2.75 -5.33 33.70
C ARG A 293 -1.76 -4.97 32.63
N ARG A 294 -0.95 -3.95 32.89
CA ARG A 294 0.23 -3.68 32.03
C ARG A 294 1.28 -4.77 32.22
N ALA A 295 2.01 -5.04 31.14
CA ALA A 295 3.19 -5.89 31.24
C ALA A 295 4.27 -5.20 32.11
N LYS A 296 5.14 -5.99 32.75
CA LYS A 296 6.32 -5.50 33.46
C LYS A 296 7.52 -5.50 32.52
N ALA A 297 8.50 -4.66 32.81
CA ALA A 297 9.74 -4.63 32.03
C ALA A 297 10.44 -6.01 32.02
N GLY A 298 10.73 -6.52 30.82
CA GLY A 298 11.40 -7.82 30.65
C GLY A 298 10.52 -9.05 30.82
N GLU A 299 9.19 -8.90 30.96
CA GLU A 299 8.29 -10.06 30.88
C GLU A 299 8.29 -10.64 29.46
N THR A 300 8.25 -11.96 29.37
CA THR A 300 8.10 -12.69 28.10
C THR A 300 6.84 -13.56 28.12
N LEU A 301 6.29 -13.82 26.95
CA LEU A 301 5.15 -14.72 26.77
C LEU A 301 5.35 -15.55 25.51
N THR A 302 5.19 -16.86 25.58
CA THR A 302 5.04 -17.69 24.39
C THR A 302 3.59 -17.63 23.92
N THR A 303 3.35 -17.08 22.76
CA THR A 303 2.01 -16.96 22.15
C THR A 303 1.58 -18.26 21.46
N LEU A 304 0.27 -18.38 21.12
CA LEU A 304 -0.32 -19.58 20.49
C LEU A 304 0.35 -19.98 19.16
N ASP A 305 1.06 -19.08 18.51
CA ASP A 305 1.87 -19.36 17.30
C ASP A 305 3.25 -19.99 17.63
N GLY A 306 3.53 -20.28 18.91
CA GLY A 306 4.77 -20.89 19.38
C GLY A 306 5.96 -19.95 19.51
N ASN A 307 5.79 -18.66 19.25
CA ASN A 307 6.88 -17.68 19.31
C ASN A 307 6.94 -17.02 20.71
N GLU A 308 8.16 -16.87 21.25
CA GLU A 308 8.39 -16.09 22.44
C GLU A 308 8.41 -14.58 22.10
N ARG A 309 7.63 -13.81 22.86
CA ARG A 309 7.47 -12.37 22.68
C ARG A 309 7.98 -11.62 23.89
N GLU A 310 8.85 -10.65 23.68
CA GLU A 310 9.26 -9.71 24.72
C GLU A 310 8.20 -8.61 24.86
N LEU A 311 7.78 -8.37 26.10
CA LEU A 311 6.71 -7.44 26.43
C LEU A 311 7.30 -6.18 27.08
N ASN A 312 6.62 -5.05 26.93
CA ASN A 312 7.00 -3.80 27.57
C ASN A 312 5.82 -3.16 28.32
N GLU A 313 6.11 -2.21 29.20
CA GLU A 313 5.15 -1.59 30.13
C GLU A 313 4.02 -0.82 29.44
N SER A 314 4.11 -0.53 28.14
CA SER A 314 3.03 0.12 27.39
C SER A 314 1.97 -0.88 26.91
N MET A 315 2.24 -2.18 26.98
CA MET A 315 1.37 -3.24 26.48
C MET A 315 0.39 -3.71 27.56
N LEU A 316 -0.87 -3.89 27.18
CA LEU A 316 -1.87 -4.54 28.01
C LEU A 316 -1.77 -6.06 27.86
N ILE A 317 -1.76 -6.77 28.96
CA ILE A 317 -1.76 -8.24 29.00
C ILE A 317 -2.88 -8.75 29.85
N ILE A 318 -3.27 -10.00 29.59
CA ILE A 318 -4.01 -10.80 30.55
C ILE A 318 -3.01 -11.68 31.27
N ALA A 319 -3.04 -11.65 32.59
CA ALA A 319 -2.17 -12.43 33.49
C ALA A 319 -3.01 -13.26 34.46
N ASP A 320 -2.40 -14.30 34.99
CA ASP A 320 -2.84 -14.93 36.20
C ASP A 320 -1.94 -14.51 37.38
N THR A 321 -2.03 -15.18 38.52
CA THR A 321 -1.21 -14.88 39.72
C THR A 321 0.27 -15.21 39.53
N LYS A 322 0.64 -16.01 38.52
CA LYS A 322 2.02 -16.41 38.23
C LYS A 322 2.68 -15.54 37.16
N GLY A 323 1.93 -15.10 36.17
CA GLY A 323 2.53 -14.34 35.09
C GLY A 323 1.58 -14.07 33.91
N PRO A 324 2.10 -13.61 32.77
CA PRO A 324 1.31 -13.33 31.57
C PRO A 324 0.79 -14.63 30.93
N ILE A 325 -0.49 -14.67 30.59
CA ILE A 325 -1.16 -15.78 29.90
C ILE A 325 -1.78 -15.35 28.55
N GLY A 326 -1.70 -14.06 28.19
CA GLY A 326 -2.15 -13.56 26.91
C GLY A 326 -1.75 -12.11 26.67
N VAL A 327 -1.55 -11.74 25.40
CA VAL A 327 -1.47 -10.33 24.97
C VAL A 327 -2.90 -9.87 24.68
N ALA A 328 -3.42 -9.02 25.55
CA ALA A 328 -4.83 -8.58 25.52
C ALA A 328 -5.25 -8.11 24.13
N GLY A 329 -6.31 -8.69 23.60
CA GLY A 329 -6.90 -8.32 22.31
C GLY A 329 -6.05 -8.61 21.08
N VAL A 330 -4.89 -9.26 21.21
CA VAL A 330 -3.98 -9.61 20.11
C VAL A 330 -3.87 -11.12 19.94
N MET A 331 -3.34 -11.84 20.94
CA MET A 331 -3.17 -13.30 20.88
C MET A 331 -3.04 -13.91 22.28
N GLY A 332 -3.67 -15.05 22.49
CA GLY A 332 -3.54 -15.84 23.73
C GLY A 332 -2.16 -16.44 23.92
N GLY A 333 -1.85 -16.84 25.14
CA GLY A 333 -0.62 -17.54 25.50
C GLY A 333 -0.80 -19.07 25.41
N LEU A 334 0.30 -19.74 25.08
CA LEU A 334 0.34 -21.19 24.89
C LEU A 334 0.05 -21.96 26.20
N THR A 335 0.39 -21.40 27.38
CA THR A 335 0.28 -22.07 28.68
C THR A 335 -1.16 -22.31 29.14
N SER A 336 -2.11 -21.54 28.66
CA SER A 336 -3.54 -21.61 29.00
C SER A 336 -4.42 -22.01 27.81
N GLU A 337 -3.80 -22.59 26.79
CA GLU A 337 -4.48 -23.03 25.56
C GLU A 337 -5.49 -24.15 25.85
N VAL A 338 -6.63 -24.07 25.13
CA VAL A 338 -7.61 -25.16 25.09
C VAL A 338 -7.06 -26.32 24.26
N THR A 339 -6.86 -27.46 24.88
CA THR A 339 -6.31 -28.68 24.27
C THR A 339 -7.36 -29.81 24.27
N ASP A 340 -7.09 -30.92 23.60
CA ASP A 340 -7.98 -32.11 23.61
C ASP A 340 -8.23 -32.69 25.00
N LYS A 341 -7.47 -32.27 26.01
CA LYS A 341 -7.60 -32.71 27.41
C LYS A 341 -8.41 -31.75 28.28
N THR A 342 -8.72 -30.57 27.75
CA THR A 342 -9.46 -29.54 28.47
C THR A 342 -10.86 -30.01 28.77
N THR A 343 -11.28 -29.93 30.03
CA THR A 343 -12.62 -30.27 30.47
C THR A 343 -13.39 -29.11 31.11
N ASN A 344 -12.67 -28.05 31.49
CA ASN A 344 -13.23 -26.86 32.09
C ASN A 344 -12.71 -25.64 31.35
N VAL A 345 -13.62 -24.79 30.89
CA VAL A 345 -13.32 -23.64 30.03
C VAL A 345 -13.75 -22.36 30.73
N LEU A 346 -12.85 -21.39 30.81
CA LEU A 346 -13.15 -20.05 31.29
C LEU A 346 -13.19 -19.12 30.09
N PHE A 347 -14.38 -18.61 29.73
CA PHE A 347 -14.55 -17.66 28.64
C PHE A 347 -14.23 -16.23 29.07
N GLU A 348 -13.64 -15.48 28.17
CA GLU A 348 -13.36 -14.04 28.27
C GLU A 348 -14.09 -13.27 27.19
N ALA A 349 -14.72 -12.16 27.56
CA ALA A 349 -15.10 -11.07 26.67
C ALA A 349 -14.81 -9.74 27.36
N ALA A 350 -14.06 -8.87 26.69
CA ALA A 350 -13.58 -7.63 27.30
C ALA A 350 -13.69 -6.44 26.35
N VAL A 351 -13.53 -5.23 26.89
CA VAL A 351 -13.42 -3.98 26.14
C VAL A 351 -12.04 -3.39 26.40
N PHE A 352 -11.20 -3.37 25.38
CA PHE A 352 -9.83 -2.87 25.46
C PHE A 352 -9.69 -1.54 24.70
N ASN A 353 -8.74 -0.72 25.13
CA ASN A 353 -8.41 0.56 24.50
C ASN A 353 -7.82 0.34 23.09
N GLY A 354 -8.55 0.70 22.04
CA GLY A 354 -8.19 0.48 20.64
C GLY A 354 -6.79 1.00 20.26
N PRO A 355 -6.45 2.26 20.58
CA PRO A 355 -5.10 2.79 20.33
C PRO A 355 -3.98 1.98 20.98
N SER A 356 -4.20 1.43 22.18
CA SER A 356 -3.23 0.56 22.85
C SER A 356 -3.06 -0.78 22.12
N ILE A 357 -4.15 -1.43 21.73
CA ILE A 357 -4.11 -2.69 20.98
C ILE A 357 -3.41 -2.48 19.63
N ARG A 358 -3.73 -1.41 18.91
CA ARG A 358 -3.05 -1.08 17.64
C ARG A 358 -1.54 -0.93 17.80
N ARG A 359 -1.08 -0.21 18.82
CA ARG A 359 0.36 -0.02 19.09
C ARG A 359 1.03 -1.34 19.44
N THR A 360 0.41 -2.15 20.30
CA THR A 360 0.90 -3.48 20.71
C THR A 360 1.00 -4.42 19.51
N SER A 361 -0.07 -4.54 18.72
CA SER A 361 -0.12 -5.36 17.51
C SER A 361 0.99 -4.96 16.51
N LYS A 362 1.19 -3.66 16.29
CA LYS A 362 2.25 -3.15 15.43
C LYS A 362 3.65 -3.42 15.99
N ALA A 363 3.86 -3.21 17.29
CA ALA A 363 5.17 -3.42 17.94
C ALA A 363 5.60 -4.89 17.89
N LEU A 364 4.65 -5.81 18.05
CA LEU A 364 4.92 -7.26 18.00
C LEU A 364 4.88 -7.84 16.58
N GLY A 365 4.53 -7.03 15.57
CA GLY A 365 4.36 -7.46 14.18
C GLY A 365 3.23 -8.49 14.00
N MET A 366 2.20 -8.43 14.85
CA MET A 366 1.09 -9.40 14.90
C MET A 366 -0.24 -8.72 14.59
N ARG A 367 -0.92 -9.19 13.57
CA ARG A 367 -2.28 -8.76 13.24
C ARG A 367 -3.21 -9.96 13.27
N SER A 368 -4.27 -9.89 14.07
CA SER A 368 -5.29 -10.93 14.17
C SER A 368 -6.68 -10.35 13.89
N GLU A 369 -7.68 -11.20 13.67
CA GLU A 369 -9.09 -10.80 13.53
C GLU A 369 -9.60 -10.10 14.81
N ALA A 370 -9.10 -10.51 15.97
CA ALA A 370 -9.39 -9.87 17.25
C ALA A 370 -8.78 -8.46 17.32
N SER A 371 -7.47 -8.32 17.02
CA SER A 371 -6.80 -7.01 17.07
C SER A 371 -7.40 -6.02 16.10
N GLY A 372 -7.82 -6.48 14.92
CA GLY A 372 -8.50 -5.66 13.91
C GLY A 372 -9.83 -5.10 14.38
N ARG A 373 -10.56 -5.79 15.24
CA ARG A 373 -11.81 -5.33 15.86
C ARG A 373 -11.55 -4.41 17.04
N PHE A 374 -10.68 -4.83 17.98
CA PHE A 374 -10.36 -4.02 19.14
C PHE A 374 -9.75 -2.66 18.78
N GLU A 375 -8.87 -2.59 17.76
CA GLU A 375 -8.24 -1.31 17.37
C GLU A 375 -9.25 -0.28 16.87
N ARG A 376 -10.42 -0.73 16.36
CA ARG A 376 -11.52 0.12 15.88
C ARG A 376 -12.56 0.43 16.94
N GLY A 377 -12.57 -0.37 18.00
CA GLY A 377 -13.55 -0.32 19.09
C GLY A 377 -14.56 -1.46 19.04
N VAL A 378 -14.98 -1.92 20.18
CA VAL A 378 -16.04 -2.94 20.37
C VAL A 378 -17.14 -2.38 21.24
N ASN A 379 -18.37 -2.84 21.03
CA ASN A 379 -19.51 -2.39 21.79
C ASN A 379 -19.40 -2.78 23.28
N HIS A 380 -19.25 -1.78 24.15
CA HIS A 380 -19.08 -1.97 25.58
C HIS A 380 -20.27 -2.68 26.27
N LYS A 381 -21.46 -2.74 25.65
CA LYS A 381 -22.62 -3.47 26.17
C LYS A 381 -22.68 -4.93 25.74
N TYR A 382 -21.87 -5.36 24.75
CA TYR A 382 -21.99 -6.70 24.19
C TYR A 382 -21.20 -7.77 24.91
N THR A 383 -20.31 -7.45 25.85
CA THR A 383 -19.46 -8.46 26.51
C THR A 383 -20.28 -9.56 27.19
N ALA A 384 -21.26 -9.19 28.05
CA ALA A 384 -22.13 -10.14 28.71
C ALA A 384 -23.02 -10.92 27.71
N TYR A 385 -23.54 -10.23 26.70
CA TYR A 385 -24.35 -10.85 25.65
C TYR A 385 -23.55 -11.88 24.84
N ALA A 386 -22.29 -11.57 24.50
CA ALA A 386 -21.41 -12.46 23.77
C ALA A 386 -21.01 -13.69 24.59
N ILE A 387 -20.74 -13.53 25.88
CA ILE A 387 -20.45 -14.63 26.81
C ILE A 387 -21.64 -15.59 26.90
N ASP A 388 -22.84 -15.05 27.01
CA ASP A 388 -24.06 -15.86 27.07
C ASP A 388 -24.32 -16.57 25.74
N ARG A 389 -24.05 -15.89 24.61
CA ARG A 389 -24.15 -16.52 23.28
C ARG A 389 -23.16 -17.66 23.12
N ALA A 390 -21.93 -17.50 23.56
CA ALA A 390 -20.91 -18.56 23.53
C ALA A 390 -21.32 -19.75 24.40
N ALA A 391 -21.80 -19.50 25.62
CA ALA A 391 -22.31 -20.55 26.50
C ALA A 391 -23.50 -21.29 25.89
N GLN A 392 -24.48 -20.58 25.30
CA GLN A 392 -25.61 -21.18 24.59
C GLN A 392 -25.16 -22.06 23.43
N LEU A 393 -24.26 -21.56 22.57
CA LEU A 393 -23.74 -22.32 21.42
C LEU A 393 -23.01 -23.57 21.91
N LEU A 394 -22.16 -23.43 22.91
CA LEU A 394 -21.42 -24.58 23.46
C LEU A 394 -22.37 -25.64 24.06
N GLN A 395 -23.45 -25.23 24.75
CA GLN A 395 -24.47 -26.16 25.22
C GLN A 395 -25.20 -26.92 24.12
N GLN A 396 -25.42 -26.24 22.97
CA GLN A 396 -26.07 -26.88 21.82
C GLN A 396 -25.19 -27.95 21.18
N ILE A 397 -23.86 -27.72 21.12
CA ILE A 397 -22.92 -28.59 20.42
C ILE A 397 -22.18 -29.56 21.34
N CYS A 398 -22.21 -29.33 22.64
CA CYS A 398 -21.64 -30.19 23.70
C CYS A 398 -22.67 -30.41 24.79
N PRO A 399 -23.65 -31.31 24.65
CA PRO A 399 -24.74 -31.51 25.61
C PRO A 399 -24.31 -31.94 27.01
N SER A 400 -23.10 -32.46 27.17
CA SER A 400 -22.50 -32.87 28.47
C SER A 400 -22.06 -31.68 29.30
N CYS A 401 -21.81 -30.53 28.70
CA CYS A 401 -21.27 -29.37 29.40
C CYS A 401 -22.26 -28.77 30.41
N LYS A 402 -21.70 -28.16 31.45
CA LYS A 402 -22.45 -27.46 32.48
C LYS A 402 -21.99 -26.02 32.55
N VAL A 403 -22.94 -25.12 32.36
CA VAL A 403 -22.69 -23.68 32.46
C VAL A 403 -22.89 -23.20 33.88
N SER A 404 -21.94 -22.47 34.43
CA SER A 404 -22.01 -21.91 35.78
C SER A 404 -23.24 -21.03 35.96
N VAL A 405 -23.80 -21.05 37.17
CA VAL A 405 -24.75 -20.04 37.61
C VAL A 405 -24.00 -18.74 37.83
N GLY A 406 -24.48 -17.67 37.19
CA GLY A 406 -23.90 -16.34 37.26
C GLY A 406 -22.74 -16.12 36.28
N VAL A 407 -22.36 -14.83 36.16
CA VAL A 407 -21.28 -14.29 35.32
C VAL A 407 -20.45 -13.36 36.16
N ILE A 408 -19.13 -13.37 35.98
CA ILE A 408 -18.28 -12.30 36.52
C ILE A 408 -18.27 -11.15 35.51
N ASP A 409 -18.70 -9.99 35.94
CA ASP A 409 -18.74 -8.79 35.11
C ASP A 409 -18.14 -7.61 35.85
N VAL A 410 -16.91 -7.26 35.53
CA VAL A 410 -16.17 -6.16 36.14
C VAL A 410 -16.27 -4.96 35.22
N TYR A 411 -17.07 -3.95 35.60
CA TYR A 411 -17.33 -2.73 34.84
C TYR A 411 -17.27 -1.52 35.78
N PRO A 412 -16.06 -1.05 36.15
CA PRO A 412 -15.88 -0.02 37.19
C PRO A 412 -16.51 1.31 36.83
N GLU A 413 -16.40 1.72 35.57
CA GLU A 413 -16.88 3.01 35.09
C GLU A 413 -17.79 2.78 33.87
N PRO A 414 -19.12 2.59 34.08
CA PRO A 414 -20.06 2.39 32.98
C PRO A 414 -20.12 3.59 32.05
N VAL A 415 -19.96 3.36 30.73
CA VAL A 415 -20.07 4.39 29.70
C VAL A 415 -21.54 4.75 29.50
N GLU A 416 -21.86 6.05 29.65
CA GLU A 416 -23.18 6.59 29.32
C GLU A 416 -23.38 6.70 27.80
N GLN A 417 -24.62 6.43 27.34
CA GLN A 417 -24.98 6.65 25.94
C GLN A 417 -24.98 8.14 25.63
N ARG A 418 -24.39 8.46 24.49
CA ARG A 418 -24.32 9.84 23.98
C ARG A 418 -25.66 10.25 23.37
N THR A 419 -26.07 11.51 23.60
CA THR A 419 -27.16 12.14 22.88
C THR A 419 -26.62 13.28 22.02
N VAL A 420 -27.06 13.36 20.78
CA VAL A 420 -26.73 14.43 19.84
C VAL A 420 -28.01 15.24 19.60
N THR A 421 -27.94 16.57 19.84
CA THR A 421 -29.03 17.48 19.63
C THR A 421 -28.81 18.33 18.39
N PHE A 422 -29.81 18.43 17.51
CA PHE A 422 -29.73 19.15 16.22
C PHE A 422 -31.13 19.59 15.77
N THR A 423 -31.17 20.36 14.66
CA THR A 423 -32.41 20.67 13.94
C THR A 423 -32.32 20.20 12.48
N ALA A 424 -33.47 19.99 11.84
CA ALA A 424 -33.49 19.63 10.42
C ALA A 424 -32.87 20.72 9.53
N GLU A 425 -33.04 22.00 9.91
CA GLU A 425 -32.41 23.15 9.23
C GLU A 425 -30.87 23.03 9.28
N GLN A 426 -30.29 22.74 10.46
CA GLN A 426 -28.83 22.57 10.60
C GLN A 426 -28.29 21.46 9.71
N ILE A 427 -28.98 20.30 9.61
CA ILE A 427 -28.58 19.21 8.71
C ILE A 427 -28.65 19.66 7.25
N ASN A 428 -29.75 20.32 6.86
CA ASN A 428 -29.93 20.79 5.48
C ASN A 428 -28.89 21.85 5.09
N ASP A 429 -28.61 22.80 5.97
CA ASP A 429 -27.58 23.82 5.75
C ASP A 429 -26.17 23.18 5.58
N TYR A 430 -25.87 22.16 6.42
CA TYR A 430 -24.59 21.46 6.37
C TYR A 430 -24.42 20.65 5.08
N LEU A 431 -25.49 19.98 4.63
CA LEU A 431 -25.47 19.14 3.43
C LEU A 431 -25.76 19.92 2.13
N GLY A 432 -26.29 21.13 2.21
CA GLY A 432 -26.79 21.86 1.05
C GLY A 432 -28.05 21.25 0.45
N THR A 433 -28.95 20.73 1.30
CA THR A 433 -30.15 19.98 0.88
C THR A 433 -31.44 20.62 1.41
N SER A 434 -32.59 20.00 1.10
CA SER A 434 -33.90 20.35 1.62
C SER A 434 -34.68 19.08 1.99
N ILE A 435 -34.07 18.19 2.78
CA ILE A 435 -34.66 16.94 3.24
C ILE A 435 -35.71 17.27 4.33
N GLU A 436 -36.90 16.69 4.22
CA GLU A 436 -37.98 16.86 5.20
C GLU A 436 -37.61 16.24 6.56
N LYS A 437 -37.95 16.90 7.65
CA LYS A 437 -37.69 16.46 9.03
C LYS A 437 -38.15 15.03 9.29
N ASP A 438 -39.37 14.70 8.89
CA ASP A 438 -39.94 13.35 9.08
C ASP A 438 -39.13 12.27 8.39
N ARG A 439 -38.51 12.60 7.24
CA ARG A 439 -37.62 11.67 6.53
C ARG A 439 -36.30 11.45 7.28
N MET A 440 -35.75 12.50 7.89
CA MET A 440 -34.56 12.36 8.73
C MET A 440 -34.84 11.49 9.96
N VAL A 441 -35.95 11.72 10.63
CA VAL A 441 -36.42 10.96 11.79
C VAL A 441 -36.66 9.49 11.43
N ASP A 442 -37.30 9.20 10.29
CA ASP A 442 -37.51 7.82 9.77
C ASP A 442 -36.16 7.10 9.56
N ILE A 443 -35.19 7.75 8.88
CA ILE A 443 -33.86 7.21 8.65
C ILE A 443 -33.16 6.87 9.96
N LEU A 444 -33.08 7.83 10.88
CA LEU A 444 -32.38 7.66 12.14
C LEU A 444 -33.05 6.61 13.04
N THR A 445 -34.40 6.54 13.01
CA THR A 445 -35.13 5.50 13.74
C THR A 445 -34.84 4.10 13.19
N LYS A 446 -34.74 3.95 11.85
CA LYS A 446 -34.36 2.69 11.21
C LYS A 446 -32.91 2.30 11.49
N LEU A 447 -32.01 3.29 11.70
CA LEU A 447 -30.64 3.10 12.18
C LEU A 447 -30.57 2.81 13.68
N GLU A 448 -31.73 2.64 14.33
CA GLU A 448 -31.88 2.33 15.77
C GLU A 448 -31.41 3.47 16.71
N PHE A 449 -31.36 4.72 16.24
CA PHE A 449 -31.24 5.87 17.15
C PHE A 449 -32.51 6.06 17.95
N GLY A 450 -32.37 6.37 19.26
CA GLY A 450 -33.50 6.73 20.10
C GLY A 450 -33.89 8.19 19.83
N ILE A 451 -34.98 8.44 19.11
CA ILE A 451 -35.39 9.81 18.74
C ILE A 451 -36.40 10.40 19.71
N THR A 452 -36.13 11.64 20.15
CA THR A 452 -37.06 12.49 20.91
C THR A 452 -37.19 13.84 20.21
N GLU A 453 -38.43 14.29 19.98
CA GLU A 453 -38.67 15.54 19.30
C GLU A 453 -39.26 16.59 20.28
N SER A 454 -38.71 17.81 20.22
CA SER A 454 -39.21 18.94 20.99
C SER A 454 -39.26 20.20 20.10
N GLY A 455 -40.41 20.47 19.48
CA GLY A 455 -40.56 21.54 18.49
C GLY A 455 -39.67 21.26 17.26
N ASP A 456 -38.77 22.18 16.93
CA ASP A 456 -37.83 22.02 15.82
C ASP A 456 -36.57 21.21 16.19
N THR A 457 -36.33 21.03 17.49
CA THR A 457 -35.17 20.31 18.01
C THR A 457 -35.40 18.81 18.00
N ILE A 458 -34.40 18.08 17.58
CA ILE A 458 -34.35 16.61 17.58
C ILE A 458 -33.20 16.20 18.49
N GLU A 459 -33.48 15.32 19.42
CA GLU A 459 -32.47 14.63 20.24
C GLU A 459 -32.36 13.19 19.78
N ALA A 460 -31.15 12.79 19.33
CA ALA A 460 -30.84 11.44 18.90
C ALA A 460 -29.95 10.76 19.94
N LEU A 461 -30.50 9.77 20.66
CA LEU A 461 -29.74 8.89 21.53
C LEU A 461 -28.97 7.90 20.66
N VAL A 462 -27.63 8.00 20.68
CA VAL A 462 -26.74 7.23 19.80
C VAL A 462 -26.70 5.77 20.23
N PRO A 463 -26.87 4.79 19.30
CA PRO A 463 -26.71 3.37 19.63
C PRO A 463 -25.31 3.05 20.16
N THR A 464 -25.20 2.12 21.10
CA THR A 464 -23.91 1.80 21.78
C THR A 464 -22.85 1.16 20.88
N TRP A 465 -23.19 0.75 19.68
CA TRP A 465 -22.25 0.23 18.66
C TRP A 465 -21.78 1.29 17.67
N ARG A 466 -22.26 2.54 17.78
CA ARG A 466 -21.93 3.68 16.95
C ARG A 466 -21.08 4.71 17.71
N ASP A 467 -19.91 4.27 18.19
CA ASP A 467 -18.98 5.15 18.90
C ASP A 467 -18.42 6.27 18.01
N ASP A 468 -18.51 6.12 16.70
CA ASP A 468 -18.12 7.10 15.68
C ASP A 468 -19.04 8.34 15.68
N VAL A 469 -20.29 8.20 16.06
CA VAL A 469 -21.25 9.32 16.06
C VAL A 469 -21.06 10.18 17.29
N THR A 470 -20.43 11.34 17.12
CA THR A 470 -20.03 12.23 18.21
C THR A 470 -20.72 13.58 18.17
N GLY A 471 -21.27 13.99 17.02
CA GLY A 471 -21.91 15.28 16.83
C GLY A 471 -22.86 15.34 15.64
N MET A 472 -23.38 16.52 15.38
CA MET A 472 -24.32 16.78 14.30
C MET A 472 -23.78 16.43 12.90
N PRO A 473 -22.49 16.66 12.55
CA PRO A 473 -21.96 16.26 11.25
C PRO A 473 -22.07 14.75 11.00
N ASP A 474 -21.88 13.92 12.04
CA ASP A 474 -21.99 12.47 11.93
C ASP A 474 -23.44 12.04 11.70
N ILE A 475 -24.39 12.73 12.35
CA ILE A 475 -25.83 12.55 12.06
C ILE A 475 -26.17 12.97 10.62
N ALA A 476 -25.56 14.06 10.13
CA ALA A 476 -25.75 14.51 8.76
C ALA A 476 -25.21 13.45 7.74
N GLU A 477 -24.09 12.83 8.04
CA GLU A 477 -23.53 11.72 7.24
C GLU A 477 -24.53 10.55 7.17
N GLU A 478 -25.12 10.14 8.31
CA GLU A 478 -26.09 9.04 8.35
C GLU A 478 -27.32 9.35 7.49
N VAL A 479 -27.81 10.57 7.53
CA VAL A 479 -28.94 10.99 6.69
C VAL A 479 -28.53 11.01 5.21
N ALA A 480 -27.38 11.61 4.89
CA ALA A 480 -26.91 11.78 3.52
C ALA A 480 -26.67 10.43 2.81
N ARG A 481 -25.99 9.48 3.47
CA ARG A 481 -25.69 8.17 2.88
C ARG A 481 -26.93 7.34 2.56
N ILE A 482 -27.97 7.43 3.39
CA ILE A 482 -29.25 6.70 3.16
C ILE A 482 -30.16 7.41 2.14
N VAL A 483 -30.09 8.73 2.06
CA VAL A 483 -30.76 9.50 0.99
C VAL A 483 -30.04 9.27 -0.35
N SER A 484 -28.80 8.87 -0.35
CA SER A 484 -27.83 8.77 -1.43
C SER A 484 -27.18 10.12 -1.78
N TYR A 485 -25.85 10.12 -1.83
CA TYR A 485 -25.05 11.28 -2.28
C TYR A 485 -25.38 11.70 -3.72
N ASP A 486 -25.85 10.79 -4.56
CA ASP A 486 -26.27 11.08 -5.95
C ASP A 486 -27.48 12.04 -6.02
N ASN A 487 -28.26 12.12 -4.94
CA ASN A 487 -29.40 13.01 -4.83
C ASN A 487 -29.01 14.42 -4.31
N ILE A 488 -27.73 14.63 -3.94
CA ILE A 488 -27.23 15.93 -3.51
C ILE A 488 -26.70 16.67 -4.74
N ALA A 489 -27.36 17.79 -5.09
CA ALA A 489 -27.00 18.56 -6.27
C ALA A 489 -25.60 19.18 -6.11
N PRO A 490 -24.71 19.04 -7.11
CA PRO A 490 -23.40 19.69 -7.07
C PRO A 490 -23.57 21.22 -7.13
N THR A 491 -22.87 21.93 -6.27
CA THR A 491 -22.89 23.40 -6.21
C THR A 491 -21.51 23.98 -6.52
N ILE A 492 -21.48 25.16 -7.12
CA ILE A 492 -20.23 25.89 -7.35
C ILE A 492 -19.91 26.66 -6.04
N PRO A 493 -18.73 26.45 -5.44
CA PRO A 493 -18.36 27.18 -4.22
C PRO A 493 -18.22 28.67 -4.53
N VAL A 494 -18.76 29.49 -3.62
CA VAL A 494 -18.56 30.95 -3.63
C VAL A 494 -17.25 31.24 -2.92
N ALA A 495 -16.28 31.81 -3.62
CA ALA A 495 -14.97 32.15 -3.05
C ALA A 495 -14.52 33.53 -3.50
N ILE A 496 -13.75 34.19 -2.65
CA ILE A 496 -13.05 35.43 -3.01
C ILE A 496 -11.95 35.06 -3.98
N LEU A 497 -11.97 35.64 -5.18
CA LEU A 497 -10.90 35.46 -6.15
C LEU A 497 -9.62 36.09 -5.61
N SER A 498 -8.59 35.30 -5.44
CA SER A 498 -7.23 35.76 -5.18
C SER A 498 -6.37 35.57 -6.43
N SER A 499 -5.41 36.48 -6.66
CA SER A 499 -4.42 36.26 -7.69
C SER A 499 -3.58 35.04 -7.36
N GLY A 500 -3.77 33.95 -8.10
CA GLY A 500 -2.93 32.78 -7.99
C GLY A 500 -1.52 33.05 -8.53
N GLY A 501 -0.51 32.37 -7.97
CA GLY A 501 0.88 32.48 -8.43
C GLY A 501 1.67 31.24 -8.08
N MET A 502 2.74 31.01 -8.80
CA MET A 502 3.71 29.97 -8.42
C MET A 502 4.76 30.58 -7.49
N THR A 503 5.26 29.77 -6.57
CA THR A 503 6.48 30.14 -5.82
C THR A 503 7.65 30.29 -6.79
N PRO A 504 8.66 31.14 -6.49
CA PRO A 504 9.83 31.30 -7.35
C PRO A 504 10.51 29.96 -7.70
N LYS A 505 10.64 29.07 -6.73
CA LYS A 505 11.18 27.71 -6.93
C LYS A 505 10.38 26.93 -7.98
N LYS A 506 9.06 26.91 -7.86
CA LYS A 506 8.19 26.19 -8.80
C LYS A 506 8.19 26.82 -10.19
N ALA A 507 8.21 28.15 -10.27
CA ALA A 507 8.30 28.88 -11.53
C ALA A 507 9.60 28.58 -12.26
N LEU A 508 10.74 28.65 -11.58
CA LEU A 508 12.05 28.31 -12.14
C LEU A 508 12.11 26.86 -12.61
N THR A 509 11.70 25.90 -11.77
CA THR A 509 11.69 24.47 -12.15
C THR A 509 10.86 24.23 -13.41
N LYS A 510 9.69 24.88 -13.52
CA LYS A 510 8.84 24.78 -14.70
C LYS A 510 9.51 25.39 -15.93
N GLU A 511 10.16 26.55 -15.80
CA GLU A 511 10.85 27.23 -16.91
C GLU A 511 12.02 26.39 -17.42
N VAL A 512 12.83 25.85 -16.52
CA VAL A 512 13.94 24.94 -16.85
C VAL A 512 13.43 23.68 -17.54
N THR A 513 12.38 23.05 -17.02
CA THR A 513 11.76 21.86 -17.63
C THR A 513 11.29 22.15 -19.07
N HIS A 514 10.58 23.26 -19.26
CA HIS A 514 10.12 23.65 -20.58
C HIS A 514 11.27 23.96 -21.55
N TYR A 515 12.27 24.67 -21.07
CA TYR A 515 13.45 24.98 -21.90
C TYR A 515 14.14 23.69 -22.37
N LEU A 516 14.46 22.77 -21.46
CA LEU A 516 15.15 21.52 -21.78
C LEU A 516 14.33 20.66 -22.77
N ALA A 517 13.01 20.61 -22.60
CA ALA A 517 12.12 19.92 -23.54
C ALA A 517 12.15 20.58 -24.93
N HIS A 518 12.14 21.92 -25.00
CA HIS A 518 12.24 22.65 -26.28
C HIS A 518 13.65 22.57 -26.91
N ALA A 519 14.69 22.35 -26.11
CA ALA A 519 16.04 22.09 -26.61
C ALA A 519 16.21 20.66 -27.19
N GLY A 520 15.14 19.84 -27.20
CA GLY A 520 15.11 18.52 -27.81
C GLY A 520 15.38 17.36 -26.85
N LEU A 521 15.43 17.60 -25.53
CA LEU A 521 15.58 16.53 -24.55
C LEU A 521 14.21 15.97 -24.14
N SER A 522 14.14 14.68 -23.88
CA SER A 522 12.97 14.00 -23.32
C SER A 522 13.03 13.98 -21.79
N GLN A 523 11.98 14.45 -21.14
CA GLN A 523 11.88 14.40 -19.68
C GLN A 523 11.67 12.96 -19.21
N ILE A 524 12.41 12.58 -18.18
CA ILE A 524 12.23 11.33 -17.44
C ILE A 524 11.86 11.64 -16.00
N ILE A 525 11.21 10.67 -15.35
CA ILE A 525 10.89 10.69 -13.93
C ILE A 525 11.44 9.39 -13.34
N THR A 526 12.39 9.52 -12.41
CA THR A 526 13.00 8.38 -11.72
C THR A 526 12.59 8.36 -10.25
N PHE A 527 12.86 7.23 -9.57
CA PHE A 527 12.60 7.13 -8.14
C PHE A 527 13.47 8.10 -7.34
N SER A 528 12.91 8.65 -6.26
CA SER A 528 13.66 9.47 -5.29
C SER A 528 14.60 8.63 -4.41
N PHE A 529 14.84 7.40 -4.78
CA PHE A 529 15.61 6.41 -4.03
C PHE A 529 16.83 5.97 -4.83
N MET A 530 17.88 5.53 -4.14
CA MET A 530 19.11 5.08 -4.77
C MET A 530 19.79 3.96 -3.96
N HIS A 531 20.73 3.29 -4.60
CA HIS A 531 21.76 2.47 -3.95
C HIS A 531 23.09 3.23 -3.91
N LYS A 532 23.89 3.05 -2.83
CA LYS A 532 25.19 3.72 -2.70
C LYS A 532 26.22 3.28 -3.75
N ASP A 533 26.05 2.11 -4.35
CA ASP A 533 26.90 1.65 -5.45
C ASP A 533 26.89 2.63 -6.64
N GLY A 534 25.76 3.32 -6.88
CA GLY A 534 25.71 4.38 -7.88
C GLY A 534 26.71 5.48 -7.65
N LEU A 535 26.92 5.89 -6.39
CA LEU A 535 27.90 6.90 -6.01
C LEU A 535 29.34 6.38 -6.17
N THR A 536 29.57 5.12 -5.81
CA THR A 536 30.86 4.45 -6.01
C THR A 536 31.19 4.32 -7.50
N ASN A 537 30.20 3.96 -8.32
CA ASN A 537 30.35 3.87 -9.77
C ASN A 537 30.65 5.22 -10.43
N MET A 538 30.22 6.33 -9.82
CA MET A 538 30.59 7.68 -10.22
C MET A 538 32.03 8.06 -9.82
N MET A 539 32.76 7.20 -9.13
CA MET A 539 34.11 7.48 -8.61
C MET A 539 34.17 8.66 -7.65
N LEU A 540 33.13 8.89 -6.86
CA LEU A 540 33.18 9.92 -5.83
C LEU A 540 34.22 9.59 -4.76
N PRO A 541 34.99 10.59 -4.28
CA PRO A 541 36.01 10.34 -3.28
C PRO A 541 35.41 9.89 -1.95
N GLU A 542 36.16 9.12 -1.17
CA GLU A 542 35.77 8.79 0.21
C GLU A 542 35.60 10.10 1.03
N GLY A 543 34.47 10.17 1.73
CA GLY A 543 34.11 11.36 2.51
C GLY A 543 33.32 12.42 1.75
N ASP A 544 32.97 12.18 0.48
CA ASP A 544 32.02 13.05 -0.22
C ASP A 544 30.68 13.09 0.49
N ASN A 545 30.12 14.29 0.68
CA ASN A 545 28.87 14.49 1.42
C ASN A 545 27.70 13.70 0.84
N ARG A 546 27.71 13.38 -0.46
CA ARG A 546 26.67 12.58 -1.15
C ARG A 546 26.55 11.15 -0.61
N TYR A 547 27.60 10.61 0.05
CA TYR A 547 27.52 9.33 0.76
C TYR A 547 26.70 9.39 2.06
N THR A 548 26.46 10.59 2.61
CA THR A 548 25.59 10.79 3.78
C THR A 548 24.14 10.77 3.33
N ALA A 549 23.65 9.57 2.99
CA ALA A 549 22.31 9.36 2.47
C ALA A 549 21.37 8.83 3.55
N ILE A 550 20.12 9.28 3.52
CA ILE A 550 19.06 8.91 4.48
C ILE A 550 18.61 7.48 4.23
N PRO A 551 18.74 6.57 5.21
CA PRO A 551 18.21 5.21 5.07
C PRO A 551 16.70 5.21 5.16
N ILE A 552 16.03 4.37 4.34
CA ILE A 552 14.58 4.15 4.35
C ILE A 552 14.30 2.96 5.28
N LEU A 553 13.40 3.15 6.26
CA LEU A 553 13.07 2.11 7.24
C LEU A 553 12.51 0.84 6.59
N ASN A 554 11.60 1.01 5.63
CA ASN A 554 10.95 -0.08 4.90
C ASN A 554 11.13 0.14 3.40
N PRO A 555 12.33 -0.10 2.83
CA PRO A 555 12.55 0.10 1.41
C PRO A 555 11.69 -0.88 0.58
N ILE A 556 11.21 -0.41 -0.56
CA ILE A 556 10.41 -1.24 -1.50
C ILE A 556 11.24 -2.42 -2.00
N SER A 557 12.56 -2.23 -2.14
CA SER A 557 13.54 -3.23 -2.58
C SER A 557 14.89 -2.91 -1.93
N GLU A 558 15.70 -3.95 -1.76
CA GLU A 558 17.11 -3.81 -1.35
C GLU A 558 17.95 -3.03 -2.36
N GLU A 559 17.46 -2.88 -3.60
CA GLU A 559 18.10 -2.06 -4.63
C GLU A 559 17.94 -0.55 -4.36
N PHE A 560 16.99 -0.13 -3.52
CA PHE A 560 16.68 1.29 -3.29
C PHE A 560 16.56 1.64 -1.79
N PRO A 561 17.61 1.36 -0.97
CA PRO A 561 17.52 1.51 0.48
C PRO A 561 17.76 2.93 0.99
N TYR A 562 18.11 3.91 0.13
CA TYR A 562 18.45 5.27 0.54
C TYR A 562 17.72 6.32 -0.30
N MET A 563 17.45 7.50 0.30
CA MET A 563 17.04 8.68 -0.46
C MET A 563 18.20 9.17 -1.31
N ARG A 564 17.93 9.61 -2.55
CA ARG A 564 18.97 10.09 -3.49
C ARG A 564 19.58 11.42 -3.04
N THR A 565 20.89 11.52 -3.17
CA THR A 565 21.69 12.73 -2.91
C THR A 565 22.21 13.40 -4.18
N THR A 566 22.05 12.78 -5.35
CA THR A 566 22.28 13.29 -6.71
C THR A 566 21.34 12.60 -7.70
N LEU A 567 21.10 13.25 -8.84
CA LEU A 567 20.30 12.68 -9.94
C LEU A 567 21.11 11.82 -10.91
N VAL A 568 22.45 11.97 -10.91
CA VAL A 568 23.35 11.38 -11.92
C VAL A 568 23.16 9.86 -12.07
N PRO A 569 23.23 9.02 -11.03
CA PRO A 569 23.08 7.57 -11.18
C PRO A 569 21.74 7.18 -11.79
N ALA A 570 20.66 7.83 -11.36
CA ALA A 570 19.31 7.50 -11.83
C ALA A 570 19.12 7.85 -13.32
N VAL A 571 19.68 8.97 -13.77
CA VAL A 571 19.66 9.38 -15.19
C VAL A 571 20.50 8.43 -16.05
N ILE A 572 21.68 8.02 -15.57
CA ILE A 572 22.54 7.04 -16.25
C ILE A 572 21.83 5.68 -16.36
N GLU A 573 21.21 5.20 -15.28
CA GLU A 573 20.47 3.93 -15.29
C GLU A 573 19.24 3.98 -16.23
N ALA A 574 18.60 5.13 -16.35
CA ALA A 574 17.54 5.31 -17.34
C ALA A 574 18.08 5.19 -18.77
N ALA A 575 19.24 5.78 -19.07
CA ALA A 575 19.90 5.64 -20.36
C ALA A 575 20.31 4.18 -20.63
N LYS A 576 20.90 3.50 -19.64
CA LYS A 576 21.27 2.07 -19.73
C LYS A 576 20.07 1.20 -20.10
N ARG A 577 18.92 1.41 -19.45
CA ARG A 577 17.67 0.67 -19.76
C ARG A 577 17.19 0.93 -21.17
N ASN A 578 17.26 2.16 -21.65
CA ASN A 578 16.92 2.50 -23.02
C ASN A 578 17.85 1.82 -24.04
N ILE A 579 19.15 1.82 -23.79
CA ILE A 579 20.13 1.14 -24.65
C ILE A 579 19.86 -0.38 -24.71
N ALA A 580 19.49 -1.01 -23.58
CA ALA A 580 19.09 -2.41 -23.54
C ALA A 580 17.87 -2.69 -24.43
N GLN A 581 17.00 -1.71 -24.63
CA GLN A 581 15.86 -1.74 -25.56
C GLN A 581 16.20 -1.27 -26.98
N GLN A 582 17.51 -1.15 -27.30
CA GLN A 582 18.04 -0.72 -28.60
C GLN A 582 17.83 0.78 -28.94
N ASN A 583 17.38 1.60 -28.00
CA ASN A 583 17.33 3.06 -28.12
C ASN A 583 18.72 3.61 -27.78
N LYS A 584 19.50 4.02 -28.76
CA LYS A 584 20.91 4.43 -28.57
C LYS A 584 21.15 5.92 -28.70
N ASP A 585 20.24 6.63 -29.34
CA ASP A 585 20.33 8.07 -29.56
C ASP A 585 19.44 8.76 -28.52
N LEU A 586 20.06 9.18 -27.41
CA LEU A 586 19.34 9.57 -26.20
C LEU A 586 19.74 10.98 -25.75
N TRP A 587 18.76 11.84 -25.65
CA TRP A 587 18.84 13.13 -24.99
C TRP A 587 17.75 13.16 -23.91
N LEU A 588 18.11 12.89 -22.67
CA LEU A 588 17.19 12.74 -21.54
C LEU A 588 17.50 13.75 -20.46
N PHE A 589 16.49 14.20 -19.72
CA PHE A 589 16.69 15.03 -18.53
C PHE A 589 15.65 14.76 -17.45
N GLU A 590 16.00 15.10 -16.21
CA GLU A 590 15.11 15.12 -15.05
C GLU A 590 15.27 16.43 -14.29
N THR A 591 14.16 16.99 -13.81
CA THR A 591 14.13 18.08 -12.83
C THR A 591 13.48 17.56 -11.56
N ALA A 592 14.23 17.46 -10.47
CA ALA A 592 13.75 16.87 -9.23
C ALA A 592 14.57 17.28 -8.01
N ASN A 593 14.07 16.96 -6.82
CA ASN A 593 14.82 17.21 -5.58
C ASN A 593 15.84 16.09 -5.29
N VAL A 594 16.94 16.46 -4.68
CA VAL A 594 17.86 15.60 -3.93
C VAL A 594 17.73 15.90 -2.44
N TYR A 595 18.14 14.97 -1.58
CA TYR A 595 17.86 15.02 -0.14
C TYR A 595 19.15 15.02 0.65
N GLU A 596 19.39 16.10 1.38
CA GLU A 596 20.61 16.34 2.13
C GLU A 596 20.29 16.39 3.64
N PRO A 597 20.66 15.36 4.43
CA PRO A 597 20.46 15.40 5.88
C PRO A 597 21.53 16.27 6.54
N LYS A 598 21.14 17.02 7.57
CA LYS A 598 22.12 17.73 8.42
C LYS A 598 22.87 16.77 9.34
N ALA A 599 22.20 15.71 9.79
CA ALA A 599 22.78 14.66 10.62
C ALA A 599 21.99 13.34 10.46
N LEU A 600 22.63 12.23 10.78
CA LEU A 600 21.99 10.91 10.87
C LEU A 600 22.24 10.34 12.28
N PRO A 601 21.20 9.72 12.94
CA PRO A 601 19.81 9.61 12.49
C PRO A 601 19.12 10.97 12.37
N LEU A 602 18.07 11.07 11.53
CA LEU A 602 17.34 12.31 11.31
C LEU A 602 16.70 12.82 12.60
N THR A 603 16.92 14.09 12.93
CA THR A 603 16.27 14.82 14.02
C THR A 603 15.34 15.93 13.51
N GLU A 604 15.46 16.27 12.23
CA GLU A 604 14.66 17.29 11.55
C GLU A 604 14.44 16.88 10.08
N VAL A 605 13.54 17.57 9.39
CA VAL A 605 13.29 17.35 7.96
C VAL A 605 14.56 17.66 7.16
N PRO A 606 14.99 16.77 6.23
CA PRO A 606 16.18 17.00 5.42
C PRO A 606 15.99 18.19 4.48
N HIS A 607 17.10 18.77 4.05
CA HIS A 607 17.07 19.79 3.01
C HIS A 607 16.73 19.16 1.65
N GLU A 608 15.68 19.67 0.98
CA GLU A 608 15.24 19.28 -0.34
C GLU A 608 15.74 20.27 -1.39
N ARG A 609 16.88 19.95 -2.00
CA ARG A 609 17.55 20.79 -3.00
C ARG A 609 17.05 20.47 -4.40
N PRO A 610 16.48 21.44 -5.12
CA PRO A 610 16.04 21.24 -6.49
C PRO A 610 17.23 21.23 -7.46
N MET A 611 17.28 20.21 -8.31
CA MET A 611 18.33 20.01 -9.31
C MET A 611 17.72 19.76 -10.69
N ALA A 612 18.48 20.04 -11.75
CA ALA A 612 18.22 19.51 -13.07
C ALA A 612 19.46 18.71 -13.54
N CYS A 613 19.25 17.56 -14.11
CA CYS A 613 20.33 16.72 -14.64
C CYS A 613 19.93 16.16 -16.00
N GLY A 614 20.85 16.10 -16.95
CA GLY A 614 20.58 15.50 -18.25
C GLY A 614 21.75 14.71 -18.79
N ILE A 615 21.43 13.75 -19.66
CA ILE A 615 22.37 12.88 -20.38
C ILE A 615 22.12 12.98 -21.88
N MET A 616 23.19 13.10 -22.65
CA MET A 616 23.17 13.25 -24.10
C MET A 616 24.18 12.28 -24.72
N MET A 617 23.71 11.40 -25.60
CA MET A 617 24.55 10.41 -26.27
C MET A 617 23.95 9.94 -27.59
N GLY A 618 24.77 9.30 -28.42
CA GLY A 618 24.33 8.78 -29.72
C GLY A 618 24.35 9.86 -30.80
N LYS A 619 23.48 9.76 -31.79
CA LYS A 619 23.38 10.69 -32.89
C LYS A 619 22.50 11.89 -32.55
N VAL A 620 22.91 13.07 -33.01
CA VAL A 620 22.15 14.31 -32.81
C VAL A 620 20.85 14.33 -33.64
N THR A 621 20.90 13.73 -34.83
CA THR A 621 19.78 13.73 -35.76
C THR A 621 19.56 12.35 -36.35
N GLU A 622 18.32 12.02 -36.66
CA GLU A 622 17.99 10.82 -37.42
C GLU A 622 18.59 10.86 -38.81
N ALA A 623 18.82 9.67 -39.40
CA ALA A 623 19.28 9.57 -40.79
C ALA A 623 18.27 10.15 -41.77
N ALA A 624 18.66 11.21 -42.49
CA ALA A 624 17.82 11.85 -43.50
C ALA A 624 18.61 12.10 -44.80
N TRP A 625 17.93 12.16 -45.91
CA TRP A 625 18.53 12.34 -47.22
C TRP A 625 19.21 13.70 -47.39
N ASN A 626 18.79 14.71 -46.62
CA ASN A 626 19.22 16.11 -46.71
C ASN A 626 20.14 16.54 -45.56
N GLN A 627 20.49 15.64 -44.63
CA GLN A 627 21.30 15.94 -43.44
C GLN A 627 22.25 14.82 -43.12
N ALA A 628 23.53 15.16 -42.97
CA ALA A 628 24.54 14.22 -42.47
C ALA A 628 24.37 13.98 -41.00
N GLN A 629 24.43 12.70 -40.58
CA GLN A 629 24.46 12.34 -39.15
C GLN A 629 25.83 12.69 -38.58
N ARG A 630 25.79 13.21 -37.34
CA ARG A 630 26.96 13.35 -36.50
C ARG A 630 26.67 12.83 -35.09
N ASP A 631 27.71 12.44 -34.42
CA ASP A 631 27.63 12.06 -33.04
C ASP A 631 27.45 13.31 -32.14
N THR A 632 26.77 13.12 -31.01
CA THR A 632 26.71 14.10 -29.93
C THR A 632 28.12 14.42 -29.45
N ASP A 633 28.42 15.68 -29.21
CA ASP A 633 29.72 16.15 -28.75
C ASP A 633 29.61 17.11 -27.55
N PHE A 634 30.79 17.60 -27.10
CA PHE A 634 30.87 18.53 -25.98
C PHE A 634 30.09 19.84 -26.24
N TYR A 635 30.05 20.30 -27.48
CA TYR A 635 29.42 21.58 -27.83
C TYR A 635 27.89 21.47 -27.84
N ASP A 636 27.34 20.29 -28.03
CA ASP A 636 25.90 20.08 -27.90
C ASP A 636 25.43 20.27 -26.46
N VAL A 637 26.09 19.60 -25.49
CA VAL A 637 25.73 19.76 -24.07
C VAL A 637 26.03 21.17 -23.57
N LYS A 638 27.14 21.76 -24.02
CA LYS A 638 27.45 23.16 -23.74
C LYS A 638 26.38 24.10 -24.29
N GLY A 639 25.94 23.93 -25.55
CA GLY A 639 24.91 24.76 -26.18
C GLY A 639 23.56 24.68 -25.42
N VAL A 640 23.18 23.52 -24.92
CA VAL A 640 21.97 23.35 -24.08
C VAL A 640 22.10 24.15 -22.78
N VAL A 641 23.25 24.07 -22.09
CA VAL A 641 23.46 24.78 -20.81
C VAL A 641 23.58 26.27 -21.04
N ASP A 642 24.36 26.74 -22.06
CA ASP A 642 24.50 28.16 -22.43
C ASP A 642 23.14 28.80 -22.72
N GLY A 643 22.34 28.12 -23.55
CA GLY A 643 21.02 28.61 -23.90
C GLY A 643 20.06 28.66 -22.71
N LEU A 644 20.17 27.71 -21.76
CA LEU A 644 19.38 27.77 -20.53
C LEU A 644 19.81 28.96 -19.65
N LEU A 645 21.10 29.15 -19.43
CA LEU A 645 21.60 30.29 -18.66
C LEU A 645 21.19 31.63 -19.27
N ALA A 646 21.28 31.75 -20.62
CA ALA A 646 20.82 32.93 -21.34
C ALA A 646 19.31 33.16 -21.18
N LYS A 647 18.50 32.09 -21.25
CA LYS A 647 17.04 32.12 -21.01
C LYS A 647 16.71 32.61 -19.60
N LEU A 648 17.50 32.21 -18.61
CA LEU A 648 17.35 32.63 -17.22
C LEU A 648 17.96 34.02 -16.93
N GLY A 649 18.52 34.68 -17.94
CA GLY A 649 19.15 36.01 -17.81
C GLY A 649 20.56 36.00 -17.18
N LEU A 650 21.14 34.82 -17.02
CA LEU A 650 22.49 34.65 -16.48
C LEU A 650 23.51 34.74 -17.62
N THR A 651 23.81 35.96 -18.07
CA THR A 651 24.70 36.24 -19.22
C THR A 651 26.15 36.53 -18.86
N GLN A 652 26.43 36.76 -17.57
CA GLN A 652 27.79 36.99 -17.05
C GLN A 652 28.15 35.83 -16.15
N TYR A 653 29.09 35.01 -16.58
CA TYR A 653 29.56 33.83 -15.85
C TYR A 653 31.06 33.57 -16.18
N ASP A 654 31.74 32.94 -15.27
CA ASP A 654 33.08 32.41 -15.46
C ASP A 654 32.99 30.93 -15.83
N ILE A 655 33.86 30.47 -16.72
CA ILE A 655 33.98 29.07 -17.12
C ILE A 655 35.30 28.53 -16.63
N GLN A 656 35.28 27.42 -15.90
CA GLN A 656 36.45 26.71 -15.42
C GLN A 656 36.33 25.21 -15.65
N PRO A 657 37.46 24.47 -15.71
CA PRO A 657 37.39 23.00 -15.76
C PRO A 657 36.59 22.45 -14.59
N SER A 658 35.78 21.43 -14.81
CA SER A 658 35.02 20.81 -13.73
C SER A 658 35.97 20.08 -12.75
N SER A 659 35.69 20.18 -11.46
CA SER A 659 36.40 19.45 -10.41
C SER A 659 35.74 18.09 -10.05
N GLU A 660 34.59 17.77 -10.62
CA GLU A 660 33.90 16.55 -10.33
C GLU A 660 34.57 15.31 -10.99
N ASN A 661 34.87 14.29 -10.21
CA ASN A 661 35.66 13.14 -10.64
C ASN A 661 34.95 12.25 -11.69
N TYR A 662 33.64 12.35 -11.80
CA TYR A 662 32.86 11.56 -12.77
C TYR A 662 32.86 12.18 -14.18
N TYR A 663 33.40 13.38 -14.34
CA TYR A 663 33.61 13.95 -15.66
C TYR A 663 35.04 13.69 -16.18
N HIS A 664 35.19 13.72 -17.50
CA HIS A 664 36.49 13.66 -18.15
C HIS A 664 37.32 14.92 -17.87
N PRO A 665 38.54 14.81 -17.35
CA PRO A 665 39.30 15.99 -16.89
C PRO A 665 39.65 17.00 -17.98
N GLY A 666 39.69 16.58 -19.25
CA GLY A 666 40.00 17.44 -20.40
C GLY A 666 38.78 17.88 -21.22
N VAL A 667 37.57 17.36 -20.92
CA VAL A 667 36.33 17.60 -21.72
C VAL A 667 35.17 17.87 -20.76
N SER A 668 35.37 18.75 -19.79
CA SER A 668 34.34 19.15 -18.83
C SER A 668 34.56 20.54 -18.32
N ALA A 669 33.51 21.22 -17.93
CA ALA A 669 33.59 22.57 -17.36
C ALA A 669 32.41 22.78 -16.35
N HIS A 670 32.57 23.82 -15.54
CA HIS A 670 31.49 24.34 -14.71
C HIS A 670 31.33 25.85 -14.92
N TYR A 671 30.12 26.33 -14.70
CA TYR A 671 29.77 27.72 -14.70
C TYR A 671 29.64 28.27 -13.29
N THR A 672 30.30 29.40 -13.03
CA THR A 672 30.12 30.20 -11.82
C THR A 672 29.56 31.57 -12.13
N VAL A 673 28.55 31.98 -11.36
CA VAL A 673 27.97 33.32 -11.41
C VAL A 673 28.18 33.96 -10.04
N ASN A 674 28.88 35.09 -9.98
CA ASN A 674 29.26 35.77 -8.72
C ASN A 674 29.95 34.83 -7.69
N GLY A 675 30.74 33.89 -8.18
CA GLY A 675 31.44 32.91 -7.35
C GLY A 675 30.63 31.72 -6.88
N VAL A 676 29.34 31.59 -7.31
CA VAL A 676 28.46 30.46 -7.02
C VAL A 676 28.43 29.53 -8.23
N THR A 677 28.78 28.27 -8.06
CA THR A 677 28.64 27.25 -9.12
C THR A 677 27.18 26.94 -9.38
N VAL A 678 26.75 27.16 -10.62
CA VAL A 678 25.33 26.95 -11.05
C VAL A 678 25.15 25.73 -11.92
N ALA A 679 26.17 25.32 -12.67
CA ALA A 679 26.10 24.16 -13.54
C ALA A 679 27.46 23.49 -13.71
N ASN A 680 27.45 22.15 -13.79
CA ASN A 680 28.57 21.30 -14.23
C ASN A 680 28.14 20.58 -15.52
N TYR A 681 29.03 20.42 -16.46
CA TYR A 681 28.75 19.70 -17.70
C TYR A 681 30.02 19.18 -18.38
N GLY A 682 29.85 18.15 -19.20
CA GLY A 682 30.98 17.59 -19.95
C GLY A 682 30.77 16.12 -20.34
N GLU A 683 31.84 15.54 -20.86
CA GLU A 683 31.93 14.10 -21.16
C GLU A 683 32.10 13.34 -19.83
N LEU A 684 31.36 12.24 -19.62
CA LEU A 684 31.62 11.35 -18.50
C LEU A 684 32.99 10.69 -18.59
N HIS A 685 33.60 10.51 -17.44
CA HIS A 685 34.90 9.80 -17.38
C HIS A 685 34.77 8.37 -17.95
N PRO A 686 35.69 7.91 -18.82
CA PRO A 686 35.59 6.58 -19.44
C PRO A 686 35.43 5.43 -18.44
N GLN A 687 36.02 5.55 -17.27
CA GLN A 687 35.86 4.53 -16.22
C GLN A 687 34.44 4.55 -15.62
N VAL A 688 33.82 5.73 -15.49
CA VAL A 688 32.40 5.84 -15.05
C VAL A 688 31.47 5.20 -16.08
N VAL A 689 31.69 5.50 -17.36
CA VAL A 689 30.94 4.88 -18.47
C VAL A 689 31.01 3.34 -18.37
N LYS A 690 32.22 2.81 -18.12
CA LYS A 690 32.43 1.36 -17.93
C LYS A 690 31.77 0.82 -16.67
N ASN A 691 31.83 1.54 -15.53
CA ASN A 691 31.24 1.12 -14.26
C ASN A 691 29.71 0.98 -14.35
N PHE A 692 29.07 1.75 -15.21
CA PHE A 692 27.63 1.69 -15.48
C PHE A 692 27.28 0.79 -16.69
N ASP A 693 28.25 0.03 -17.24
CA ASP A 693 28.06 -0.82 -18.44
C ASP A 693 27.57 -0.06 -19.68
N LEU A 694 27.94 1.19 -19.80
CA LEU A 694 27.70 1.99 -20.98
C LEU A 694 28.87 1.87 -21.96
N SER A 695 28.66 2.32 -23.18
CA SER A 695 29.68 2.36 -24.23
C SER A 695 29.59 3.63 -25.06
N GLY A 696 30.72 4.04 -25.62
CA GLY A 696 30.81 5.26 -26.42
C GLY A 696 30.99 6.51 -25.57
N LYS A 697 30.84 7.67 -26.19
CA LYS A 697 30.93 8.95 -25.53
C LYS A 697 29.56 9.33 -24.94
N VAL A 698 29.57 9.71 -23.70
CA VAL A 698 28.38 10.12 -22.94
C VAL A 698 28.61 11.50 -22.36
N TYR A 699 27.73 12.42 -22.63
CA TYR A 699 27.79 13.78 -22.12
C TYR A 699 26.67 14.02 -21.13
N MET A 700 26.97 14.76 -20.07
CA MET A 700 26.00 15.08 -19.01
C MET A 700 26.11 16.53 -18.57
N PHE A 701 25.02 17.00 -17.98
CA PHE A 701 25.01 18.25 -17.23
C PHE A 701 24.22 18.08 -15.92
N GLU A 702 24.61 18.84 -14.92
CA GLU A 702 23.86 19.07 -13.68
C GLU A 702 23.72 20.56 -13.45
N ILE A 703 22.55 21.02 -13.03
CA ILE A 703 22.26 22.42 -12.74
C ILE A 703 21.63 22.49 -11.35
N ASP A 704 22.23 23.32 -10.51
CA ASP A 704 21.73 23.62 -9.19
C ASP A 704 20.68 24.73 -9.27
N LEU A 705 19.41 24.36 -9.20
CA LEU A 705 18.31 25.31 -9.30
C LEU A 705 18.20 26.20 -8.05
N GLU A 706 18.67 25.73 -6.89
CA GLU A 706 18.71 26.56 -5.69
C GLU A 706 19.81 27.63 -5.79
N ALA A 707 20.99 27.27 -6.30
CA ALA A 707 22.05 28.21 -6.60
C ALA A 707 21.57 29.28 -7.60
N VAL A 708 20.87 28.86 -8.66
CA VAL A 708 20.24 29.80 -9.62
C VAL A 708 19.25 30.74 -8.95
N LEU A 709 18.39 30.22 -8.05
CA LEU A 709 17.40 31.02 -7.31
C LEU A 709 18.06 32.05 -6.39
N SER A 710 19.28 31.79 -5.90
CA SER A 710 20.01 32.71 -5.01
C SER A 710 20.57 33.92 -5.76
N ILE A 711 20.63 33.87 -7.09
CA ILE A 711 21.22 34.92 -7.91
C ILE A 711 20.15 35.94 -8.29
N THR A 712 20.42 37.21 -8.01
CA THR A 712 19.55 38.29 -8.45
C THR A 712 19.85 38.61 -9.92
N VAL A 713 18.87 38.38 -10.76
CA VAL A 713 18.90 38.71 -12.19
C VAL A 713 18.21 40.06 -12.39
N PRO A 714 18.87 41.06 -13.02
CA PRO A 714 18.20 42.31 -13.32
C PRO A 714 17.02 42.08 -14.31
N PRO A 715 15.93 42.85 -14.18
CA PRO A 715 14.81 42.73 -15.08
C PRO A 715 15.22 43.04 -16.50
N PHE A 716 14.69 42.24 -17.46
CA PHE A 716 14.92 42.49 -18.88
C PHE A 716 14.50 43.93 -19.24
N ARG A 717 15.39 44.63 -19.89
CA ARG A 717 15.12 45.95 -20.45
C ARG A 717 15.34 45.93 -21.97
N TYR A 718 14.38 46.42 -22.69
CA TYR A 718 14.49 46.55 -24.14
C TYR A 718 15.62 47.53 -24.49
N GLN A 719 16.46 47.11 -25.41
CA GLN A 719 17.48 47.94 -26.04
C GLN A 719 17.14 48.04 -27.53
N SER A 720 17.21 49.28 -28.07
CA SER A 720 16.97 49.48 -29.47
C SER A 720 18.08 48.86 -30.32
N PHE A 721 17.77 48.26 -31.42
CA PHE A 721 18.78 47.81 -32.38
C PHE A 721 19.18 48.95 -33.30
N SER A 722 20.43 48.94 -33.78
CA SER A 722 20.92 49.94 -34.68
C SER A 722 20.26 49.89 -36.05
N LYS A 723 20.02 51.06 -36.61
CA LYS A 723 19.52 51.23 -38.01
C LYS A 723 20.63 51.22 -39.06
N PHE A 724 21.89 51.27 -38.61
CA PHE A 724 23.07 51.34 -39.44
C PHE A 724 23.68 49.98 -39.71
N PRO A 725 24.29 49.73 -40.90
CA PRO A 725 24.95 48.46 -41.16
C PRO A 725 26.16 48.26 -40.24
N GLY A 726 26.39 47.00 -39.82
CA GLY A 726 27.61 46.62 -39.14
C GLY A 726 28.72 46.32 -40.14
N THR A 727 29.97 46.30 -39.61
CA THR A 727 31.14 45.83 -40.38
C THR A 727 31.85 44.74 -39.57
N SER A 728 32.56 43.85 -40.28
CA SER A 728 33.25 42.73 -39.59
C SER A 728 34.74 42.72 -39.88
N ARG A 729 35.49 42.15 -38.96
CA ARG A 729 36.93 41.88 -39.11
C ARG A 729 37.26 40.48 -38.65
N ASP A 730 38.05 39.78 -39.43
CA ASP A 730 38.56 38.45 -39.06
C ASP A 730 39.95 38.58 -38.51
N LEU A 731 40.19 38.01 -37.35
CA LEU A 731 41.50 37.95 -36.71
C LEU A 731 41.90 36.46 -36.52
N ALA A 732 42.97 36.05 -37.21
CA ALA A 732 43.57 34.74 -36.99
C ALA A 732 44.72 34.91 -35.98
N ILE A 733 44.55 34.27 -34.81
CA ILE A 733 45.42 34.46 -33.65
C ILE A 733 46.15 33.15 -33.36
N VAL A 734 47.48 33.15 -33.45
CA VAL A 734 48.34 32.07 -33.02
C VAL A 734 48.58 32.24 -31.50
N ALA A 735 48.08 31.33 -30.69
CA ALA A 735 48.11 31.39 -29.25
C ALA A 735 48.76 30.15 -28.63
N PRO A 736 49.46 30.25 -27.51
CA PRO A 736 49.90 29.09 -26.72
C PRO A 736 48.70 28.23 -26.35
N VAL A 737 48.81 26.92 -26.34
CA VAL A 737 47.75 25.97 -25.94
C VAL A 737 47.25 26.25 -24.51
N SER A 738 48.07 26.82 -23.66
CA SER A 738 47.73 27.24 -22.29
C SER A 738 46.77 28.44 -22.21
N VAL A 739 46.69 29.25 -23.30
CA VAL A 739 45.75 30.39 -23.38
C VAL A 739 44.43 29.87 -23.97
N THR A 740 43.35 29.94 -23.18
CA THR A 740 42.05 29.47 -23.60
C THR A 740 41.40 30.42 -24.62
N SER A 741 40.47 29.90 -25.42
CA SER A 741 39.63 30.75 -26.29
C SER A 741 38.85 31.78 -25.46
N GLY A 742 38.40 31.40 -24.25
CA GLY A 742 37.73 32.29 -23.30
C GLY A 742 38.60 33.49 -22.91
N ASP A 743 39.91 33.26 -22.60
CA ASP A 743 40.84 34.34 -22.28
C ASP A 743 41.02 35.32 -23.46
N ILE A 744 41.08 34.76 -24.68
CA ILE A 744 41.19 35.58 -25.90
C ILE A 744 39.94 36.40 -26.12
N VAL A 745 38.77 35.80 -25.99
CA VAL A 745 37.46 36.50 -26.15
C VAL A 745 37.29 37.55 -25.06
N ALA A 746 37.74 37.30 -23.83
CA ALA A 746 37.71 38.30 -22.74
C ALA A 746 38.56 39.51 -23.09
N LEU A 747 39.81 39.30 -23.55
CA LEU A 747 40.69 40.40 -24.00
C LEU A 747 40.11 41.16 -25.19
N ILE A 748 39.54 40.45 -26.17
CA ILE A 748 38.89 41.09 -27.33
C ILE A 748 37.73 41.97 -26.83
N LYS A 749 36.88 41.48 -25.92
CA LYS A 749 35.74 42.26 -25.41
C LYS A 749 36.21 43.47 -24.56
N GLU A 750 37.25 43.31 -23.77
CA GLU A 750 37.79 44.38 -22.92
C GLU A 750 38.41 45.55 -23.74
N HIS A 751 39.10 45.23 -24.85
CA HIS A 751 39.81 46.17 -25.67
C HIS A 751 39.14 46.52 -26.97
N GLY A 752 37.99 45.86 -27.28
CA GLY A 752 37.25 46.03 -28.58
C GLY A 752 36.49 47.35 -28.74
N GLY A 753 36.47 48.19 -27.65
CA GLY A 753 35.83 49.51 -27.69
C GLY A 753 34.30 49.44 -27.71
N GLU A 754 33.67 50.63 -27.84
CA GLU A 754 32.21 50.77 -27.71
C GLU A 754 31.41 50.20 -28.92
N TYR A 755 32.06 50.03 -30.08
CA TYR A 755 31.41 49.53 -31.29
C TYR A 755 31.48 48.04 -31.46
N LEU A 756 32.20 47.30 -30.63
CA LEU A 756 32.24 45.85 -30.71
C LEU A 756 30.91 45.22 -30.25
N GLU A 757 30.16 44.70 -31.21
CA GLU A 757 28.85 44.09 -31.01
C GLU A 757 28.97 42.61 -30.59
N SER A 758 29.83 41.86 -31.31
CA SER A 758 29.99 40.41 -31.00
C SER A 758 31.33 39.86 -31.48
N VAL A 759 31.72 38.75 -30.85
CA VAL A 759 32.94 37.97 -31.16
C VAL A 759 32.53 36.51 -31.32
N SER A 760 32.88 35.90 -32.45
CA SER A 760 32.63 34.47 -32.68
C SER A 760 33.87 33.79 -33.23
N ILE A 761 34.20 32.60 -32.67
CA ILE A 761 35.22 31.73 -33.26
C ILE A 761 34.62 30.94 -34.43
N PHE A 762 35.34 30.91 -35.56
CA PHE A 762 34.86 30.17 -36.75
C PHE A 762 35.83 29.13 -37.28
N ASP A 763 37.13 29.18 -36.86
CA ASP A 763 38.12 28.16 -37.24
C ASP A 763 39.14 27.92 -36.13
N VAL A 764 39.55 26.64 -36.00
CA VAL A 764 40.60 26.18 -35.10
C VAL A 764 41.54 25.29 -35.87
N TYR A 765 42.84 25.70 -35.97
CA TYR A 765 43.82 24.96 -36.73
C TYR A 765 45.04 24.59 -35.82
N GLU A 766 45.34 23.31 -35.83
CA GLU A 766 46.54 22.73 -35.23
C GLU A 766 47.22 21.86 -36.27
N GLY A 767 48.46 22.18 -36.72
CA GLY A 767 49.11 21.42 -37.81
C GLY A 767 50.48 21.90 -38.17
N GLU A 768 51.01 21.34 -39.28
CA GLU A 768 52.42 21.48 -39.66
C GLU A 768 52.95 22.91 -39.82
N HIS A 769 52.12 23.92 -39.93
CA HIS A 769 52.49 25.34 -40.08
C HIS A 769 52.40 26.14 -38.77
N ILE A 770 52.09 25.50 -37.65
CA ILE A 770 52.00 26.12 -36.32
C ILE A 770 53.09 25.50 -35.43
N GLU A 771 53.83 26.35 -34.68
CA GLU A 771 54.84 25.92 -33.74
C GLU A 771 54.26 24.96 -32.67
N ALA A 772 55.00 23.92 -32.33
CA ALA A 772 54.59 22.98 -31.32
C ALA A 772 54.29 23.67 -29.99
N GLY A 773 53.11 23.42 -29.41
CA GLY A 773 52.62 24.10 -28.20
C GLY A 773 51.80 25.37 -28.49
N TYR A 774 51.55 25.68 -29.76
CA TYR A 774 50.64 26.74 -30.20
C TYR A 774 49.49 26.19 -31.06
N ARG A 775 48.44 26.99 -31.18
CA ARG A 775 47.29 26.74 -32.09
C ARG A 775 46.80 28.03 -32.70
N SER A 776 46.24 27.98 -33.89
CA SER A 776 45.64 29.13 -34.54
C SER A 776 44.11 29.11 -34.32
N LEU A 777 43.59 30.22 -33.81
CA LEU A 777 42.17 30.45 -33.54
C LEU A 777 41.73 31.63 -34.37
N ALA A 778 40.71 31.46 -35.21
CA ALA A 778 40.19 32.51 -36.03
C ALA A 778 38.85 33.02 -35.50
N TYR A 779 38.79 34.32 -35.30
CA TYR A 779 37.61 35.01 -34.76
C TYR A 779 37.07 36.01 -35.75
N ASN A 780 35.75 36.04 -35.87
CA ASN A 780 35.03 37.12 -36.53
C ASN A 780 34.51 38.10 -35.48
N LEU A 781 34.91 39.38 -35.63
CA LEU A 781 34.49 40.46 -34.78
C LEU A 781 33.50 41.32 -35.51
N GLN A 782 32.32 41.52 -35.00
CA GLN A 782 31.28 42.37 -35.50
C GLN A 782 31.28 43.72 -34.81
N PHE A 783 31.35 44.79 -35.58
CA PHE A 783 31.30 46.16 -35.05
C PHE A 783 30.09 46.89 -35.59
N ARG A 784 29.43 47.68 -34.78
CA ARG A 784 28.26 48.44 -35.11
C ARG A 784 28.12 49.68 -34.24
N SER A 785 27.71 50.79 -34.86
CA SER A 785 27.34 52.00 -34.13
C SER A 785 25.83 52.20 -34.08
N MET A 786 25.37 52.83 -33.00
CA MET A 786 23.96 53.27 -32.87
C MET A 786 23.71 54.62 -33.55
N GLU A 787 24.75 55.36 -33.88
CA GLU A 787 24.69 56.78 -34.33
C GLU A 787 24.96 56.97 -35.80
N GLY A 788 25.74 56.08 -36.44
CA GLY A 788 26.15 56.23 -37.85
C GLY A 788 26.76 54.96 -38.44
N THR A 789 27.05 55.00 -39.75
CA THR A 789 27.84 53.95 -40.42
C THR A 789 29.31 54.07 -40.05
N LEU A 790 29.94 53.01 -39.58
CA LEU A 790 31.35 52.98 -39.22
C LEU A 790 32.26 53.00 -40.45
N ASN A 791 33.34 53.72 -40.35
CA ASN A 791 34.43 53.71 -41.33
C ASN A 791 35.59 52.86 -40.76
N ASP A 792 36.60 52.54 -41.58
CA ASP A 792 37.77 51.75 -41.15
C ASP A 792 38.54 52.46 -40.05
N GLU A 793 38.68 53.81 -40.06
CA GLU A 793 39.35 54.58 -39.05
C GLU A 793 38.70 54.48 -37.65
N ASP A 794 37.34 54.26 -37.61
CA ASP A 794 36.59 54.15 -36.35
C ASP A 794 36.90 52.84 -35.58
N ILE A 795 37.36 51.79 -36.26
CA ILE A 795 37.61 50.47 -35.72
C ILE A 795 39.09 50.09 -35.67
N ASP A 796 39.97 50.71 -36.45
CA ASP A 796 41.38 50.38 -36.52
C ASP A 796 42.07 50.58 -35.18
N GLY A 797 41.68 51.61 -34.44
CA GLY A 797 42.18 51.83 -33.07
C GLY A 797 41.81 50.69 -32.09
N ALA A 798 40.60 50.19 -32.16
CA ALA A 798 40.15 49.07 -31.36
C ALA A 798 40.85 47.75 -31.76
N ILE A 799 41.03 47.53 -33.07
CA ILE A 799 41.75 46.33 -33.55
C ILE A 799 43.20 46.36 -33.07
N GLN A 800 43.88 47.50 -33.11
CA GLN A 800 45.25 47.62 -32.63
C GLN A 800 45.32 47.40 -31.11
N ALA A 801 44.39 47.96 -30.34
CA ALA A 801 44.32 47.73 -28.91
C ALA A 801 44.13 46.24 -28.54
N ILE A 802 43.29 45.54 -29.31
CA ILE A 802 43.11 44.09 -29.17
C ILE A 802 44.42 43.36 -29.46
N ILE A 803 45.11 43.68 -30.52
CA ILE A 803 46.38 43.06 -30.93
C ILE A 803 47.42 43.26 -29.82
N ASP A 804 47.56 44.49 -29.31
CA ASP A 804 48.51 44.83 -28.25
C ASP A 804 48.19 44.08 -26.94
N ALA A 805 46.93 43.99 -26.58
CA ALA A 805 46.50 43.21 -25.42
C ALA A 805 46.79 41.71 -25.60
N LEU A 806 46.51 41.13 -26.76
CA LEU A 806 46.83 39.74 -27.08
C LEU A 806 48.31 39.42 -27.01
N ALA A 807 49.16 40.35 -27.45
CA ALA A 807 50.61 40.22 -27.38
C ALA A 807 51.11 40.06 -25.95
N THR A 808 50.45 40.60 -24.94
CA THR A 808 50.77 40.43 -23.50
C THR A 808 50.69 38.98 -23.03
N LYS A 809 49.89 38.18 -23.72
CA LYS A 809 49.68 36.73 -23.49
C LYS A 809 50.46 35.86 -24.47
N ASN A 810 51.46 36.39 -25.16
CA ASN A 810 52.23 35.72 -26.21
C ASN A 810 51.37 35.22 -27.40
N CYS A 811 50.22 35.85 -27.62
CA CYS A 811 49.39 35.60 -28.77
C CYS A 811 49.85 36.53 -29.90
N LYS A 812 49.88 36.00 -31.17
CA LYS A 812 50.33 36.73 -32.34
C LYS A 812 49.30 36.59 -33.45
N LEU A 813 49.18 37.61 -34.31
CA LEU A 813 48.46 37.43 -35.55
C LEU A 813 49.17 36.42 -36.47
N ARG A 814 48.38 35.59 -37.13
CA ARG A 814 48.87 34.63 -38.13
C ARG A 814 49.31 35.29 -39.41
#